data_1589e1a60023f458b8d08bc22ca6e5c3
#
_entry.id   1589e1a60023f458b8d08bc22ca6e5c3
#
_cell.length_a   1.000
_cell.length_b   1.000
_cell.length_c   1.000
_cell.angle_alpha   90.00
_cell.angle_beta   90.00
_cell.angle_gamma   90.00
#
_symmetry.space_group_name_H-M   'P 1'
#
loop_
_entity.id
_entity.type
_entity.pdbx_description
1 polymer ?
#
loop_
_entity_poly.entity_id
_entity_poly.type
_entity_poly.pdbx_seq_one_letter_code
_entity_poly.pdbx_strand_id
1 'polypeptide(L)'
;MSYQFVVTSTYYQALQHLDHQSQKIVGLSVQDFQKDLMLLSSSKSGDRLHPLKHTHTPNLFSISCNMDLRVILLRDSNTFVYLHVGHHDAAYQWAKNKKFKLDFQQGKVQMFTVQEKAPDPDVMQKPHTLPAEGPRPFEWIDDKTLQDLGIPEELWPFVRSLPESRLPEIIDHLSEDAADALIRIHSGEKLPDLKTLVGMPIKVADGQIEGALGSDFQTWMVFLHPAQERLARSTPSSSMRITGGPGTGKTVVALHWAAFLAREHPEKCVLLTCFSKTLAERLEQQLPFVVPRNDPAFKNIEVMNLHKVARELYKGSEKGTDSSLIYPLLAEVYHEHGSTFDFPFVLSEWQQVVEAQGLWTFEAYRGASRTGRGTPLGAMQRKHLWSLFERVLKKLEQQEKISHTHLLTRTARQIAETGKSVYDFVIADEAQDLGPAELEFIRALVKRGPSDITLVGDPQQRIFKAVGTWLSHCIDIRNNTSKLKVNYRTTRQIQQFAEQAMGMSGEITLSSLQGPEPRVVQCMGDQDQVETIAHFVRSLLKKGHHPSDVAILERNAHLAIASRVARELGLEVFDLKQQGNVPRNRLPAGSLHRAKGLEFRAVVIASAGKNHLPLPVAMKEAQDEADRNRIRDLERQLLYVGITRAREQLLITHTGQVSPFLSFAVAP
;
A
#
# COMPACT_ATOMS: atom_id res chain seq x y z
N MET A 1 -17.42 -34.23 17.98
CA MET A 1 -17.94 -32.83 17.98
C MET A 1 -16.88 -31.98 17.29
N SER A 2 -17.23 -31.19 16.29
CA SER A 2 -16.26 -30.30 15.60
C SER A 2 -16.14 -29.00 16.40
N TYR A 3 -14.95 -28.61 16.80
CA TYR A 3 -14.66 -27.32 17.40
C TYR A 3 -14.48 -26.26 16.32
N GLN A 4 -14.98 -25.04 16.56
CA GLN A 4 -14.78 -23.90 15.70
C GLN A 4 -13.84 -22.90 16.37
N PHE A 5 -12.88 -22.37 15.59
CA PHE A 5 -11.93 -21.36 16.04
C PHE A 5 -12.15 -20.09 15.25
N VAL A 6 -12.30 -18.97 15.95
CA VAL A 6 -12.56 -17.67 15.39
C VAL A 6 -11.49 -16.72 15.88
N VAL A 7 -10.91 -15.92 15.02
CA VAL A 7 -9.89 -14.95 15.37
C VAL A 7 -10.43 -13.55 15.11
N THR A 8 -10.21 -12.62 16.05
CA THR A 8 -10.66 -11.23 15.91
C THR A 8 -9.54 -10.34 15.37
N SER A 9 -9.91 -9.21 14.78
CA SER A 9 -8.95 -8.18 14.33
C SER A 9 -8.09 -7.67 15.50
N THR A 10 -8.70 -7.51 16.69
CA THR A 10 -7.99 -7.08 17.91
C THR A 10 -6.91 -8.08 18.36
N TYR A 11 -7.17 -9.37 18.23
CA TYR A 11 -6.14 -10.38 18.49
C TYR A 11 -4.96 -10.24 17.53
N TYR A 12 -5.23 -10.06 16.23
CA TYR A 12 -4.17 -9.90 15.24
C TYR A 12 -3.36 -8.63 15.46
N GLN A 13 -4.01 -7.50 15.76
CA GLN A 13 -3.33 -6.26 16.10
C GLN A 13 -2.39 -6.45 17.29
N ALA A 14 -2.89 -7.06 18.36
CA ALA A 14 -2.10 -7.34 19.54
C ALA A 14 -0.92 -8.30 19.26
N LEU A 15 -1.13 -9.33 18.44
CA LEU A 15 -0.07 -10.25 18.04
C LEU A 15 1.07 -9.54 17.28
N GLN A 16 0.73 -8.53 16.47
CA GLN A 16 1.73 -7.76 15.73
C GLN A 16 2.60 -6.86 16.59
N HIS A 17 2.10 -6.39 17.73
CA HIS A 17 2.89 -5.60 18.66
C HIS A 17 3.94 -6.42 19.43
N LEU A 18 3.86 -7.75 19.36
CA LEU A 18 4.87 -8.62 19.93
C LEU A 18 6.09 -8.76 18.99
N ASP A 19 7.26 -8.99 19.56
CA ASP A 19 8.44 -9.36 18.78
C ASP A 19 8.27 -10.72 18.08
N HIS A 20 9.09 -10.97 17.07
CA HIS A 20 8.96 -12.17 16.22
C HIS A 20 9.09 -13.50 17.00
N GLN A 21 9.94 -13.54 18.05
CA GLN A 21 10.11 -14.72 18.86
C GLN A 21 8.87 -14.99 19.70
N SER A 22 8.28 -13.96 20.28
CA SER A 22 7.01 -14.00 21.00
C SER A 22 5.85 -14.41 20.09
N GLN A 23 5.76 -13.87 18.87
CA GLN A 23 4.77 -14.29 17.87
C GLN A 23 4.86 -15.78 17.55
N LYS A 24 6.08 -16.32 17.37
CA LYS A 24 6.29 -17.75 17.12
C LYS A 24 5.87 -18.61 18.30
N ILE A 25 6.19 -18.19 19.52
CA ILE A 25 5.78 -18.90 20.76
C ILE A 25 4.26 -18.95 20.86
N VAL A 26 3.59 -17.82 20.63
CA VAL A 26 2.11 -17.73 20.63
C VAL A 26 1.52 -18.64 19.56
N GLY A 27 2.04 -18.61 18.34
CA GLY A 27 1.58 -19.45 17.23
C GLY A 27 1.62 -20.94 17.57
N LEU A 28 2.78 -21.43 18.05
CA LEU A 28 2.95 -22.81 18.45
C LEU A 28 2.01 -23.21 19.61
N SER A 29 1.86 -22.34 20.62
CA SER A 29 1.00 -22.61 21.76
C SER A 29 -0.48 -22.70 21.41
N VAL A 30 -0.93 -21.85 20.47
CA VAL A 30 -2.31 -21.88 19.94
C VAL A 30 -2.52 -23.15 19.10
N GLN A 31 -1.57 -23.53 18.28
CA GLN A 31 -1.63 -24.81 17.52
C GLN A 31 -1.72 -26.03 18.42
N ASP A 32 -0.86 -26.11 19.43
CA ASP A 32 -0.89 -27.21 20.39
C ASP A 32 -2.23 -27.29 21.13
N PHE A 33 -2.77 -26.13 21.55
CA PHE A 33 -4.07 -26.07 22.19
C PHE A 33 -5.19 -26.58 21.26
N GLN A 34 -5.18 -26.20 19.98
CA GLN A 34 -6.16 -26.65 18.99
C GLN A 34 -6.05 -28.17 18.74
N LYS A 35 -4.82 -28.69 18.60
CA LYS A 35 -4.56 -30.13 18.42
C LYS A 35 -5.03 -30.93 19.63
N ASP A 36 -4.74 -30.44 20.83
CA ASP A 36 -5.15 -31.14 22.08
C ASP A 36 -6.69 -31.23 22.20
N LEU A 37 -7.42 -30.18 21.76
CA LEU A 37 -8.88 -30.18 21.71
C LEU A 37 -9.44 -31.14 20.64
N MET A 38 -8.83 -31.19 19.44
CA MET A 38 -9.29 -32.03 18.32
C MET A 38 -9.03 -33.51 18.56
N LEU A 39 -7.94 -33.87 19.24
CA LEU A 39 -7.54 -35.28 19.48
C LEU A 39 -8.30 -35.95 20.63
N LEU A 40 -9.24 -35.27 21.30
CA LEU A 40 -10.01 -35.81 22.44
C LEU A 40 -9.13 -36.42 23.56
N SER A 41 -7.84 -36.16 23.58
CA SER A 41 -6.93 -36.64 24.64
C SER A 41 -7.08 -35.78 25.88
N SER A 42 -7.97 -36.17 26.73
CA SER A 42 -8.72 -35.43 27.73
C SER A 42 -7.95 -34.94 28.96
N SER A 43 -6.65 -35.13 29.08
CA SER A 43 -5.97 -34.76 30.33
C SER A 43 -5.04 -33.58 30.29
N LYS A 44 -4.61 -33.11 29.08
CA LYS A 44 -3.64 -32.04 28.97
C LYS A 44 -4.21 -30.66 28.48
N SER A 45 -5.36 -30.66 27.83
CA SER A 45 -5.97 -29.40 27.34
C SER A 45 -6.55 -28.53 28.47
N GLY A 46 -6.94 -29.14 29.59
CA GLY A 46 -7.44 -28.43 30.77
C GLY A 46 -6.37 -27.57 31.49
N ASP A 47 -5.12 -28.00 31.45
CA ASP A 47 -4.03 -27.34 32.19
C ASP A 47 -3.53 -26.05 31.55
N ARG A 48 -3.83 -25.82 30.27
CA ARG A 48 -3.43 -24.61 29.55
C ARG A 48 -4.52 -23.53 29.47
N LEU A 49 -5.79 -23.91 29.69
CA LEU A 49 -6.94 -23.01 29.62
C LEU A 49 -7.36 -22.54 30.99
N HIS A 50 -7.05 -21.30 31.33
CA HIS A 50 -7.34 -20.72 32.65
C HIS A 50 -8.54 -19.79 32.58
N PRO A 51 -9.62 -20.01 33.37
CA PRO A 51 -10.75 -19.07 33.44
C PRO A 51 -10.29 -17.75 34.06
N LEU A 52 -10.69 -16.64 33.42
CA LEU A 52 -10.42 -15.31 33.92
C LEU A 52 -11.46 -14.94 35.00
N LYS A 53 -10.98 -14.56 36.19
CA LYS A 53 -11.79 -14.10 37.28
C LYS A 53 -11.90 -12.57 37.27
N HIS A 54 -13.03 -12.04 37.79
CA HIS A 54 -13.28 -10.60 37.90
C HIS A 54 -13.29 -9.87 36.53
N THR A 55 -13.88 -10.49 35.52
CA THR A 55 -14.17 -9.88 34.22
C THR A 55 -15.64 -9.59 34.03
N HIS A 56 -15.98 -8.62 33.21
CA HIS A 56 -17.38 -8.24 32.91
C HIS A 56 -18.06 -9.21 31.93
N THR A 57 -17.36 -10.22 31.43
CA THR A 57 -17.88 -11.22 30.51
C THR A 57 -17.68 -12.62 31.07
N PRO A 58 -18.73 -13.44 31.21
CA PRO A 58 -18.56 -14.84 31.53
C PRO A 58 -17.90 -15.61 30.39
N ASN A 59 -17.28 -16.76 30.72
CA ASN A 59 -16.64 -17.64 29.74
C ASN A 59 -15.42 -17.03 29.02
N LEU A 60 -14.76 -16.05 29.65
CA LEU A 60 -13.48 -15.54 29.22
C LEU A 60 -12.35 -16.42 29.81
N PHE A 61 -11.41 -16.79 28.96
CA PHE A 61 -10.27 -17.65 29.32
C PHE A 61 -8.97 -17.07 28.83
N SER A 62 -7.86 -17.54 29.39
CA SER A 62 -6.52 -17.31 28.85
C SER A 62 -5.81 -18.60 28.55
N ILE A 63 -5.00 -18.60 27.47
CA ILE A 63 -4.02 -19.64 27.19
C ILE A 63 -2.64 -19.12 27.60
N SER A 64 -1.91 -19.90 28.42
CA SER A 64 -0.52 -19.61 28.74
C SER A 64 0.39 -20.09 27.60
N CYS A 65 1.06 -19.15 26.92
CA CYS A 65 1.99 -19.49 25.86
C CYS A 65 3.41 -19.75 26.38
N ASN A 66 3.81 -19.02 27.41
CA ASN A 66 5.01 -19.21 28.22
C ASN A 66 4.77 -18.57 29.61
N MET A 67 5.85 -18.28 30.37
CA MET A 67 5.71 -17.64 31.70
C MET A 67 5.11 -16.24 31.62
N ASP A 68 5.29 -15.51 30.52
CA ASP A 68 4.97 -14.10 30.37
C ASP A 68 3.80 -13.84 29.38
N LEU A 69 3.64 -14.61 28.32
CA LEU A 69 2.66 -14.35 27.26
C LEU A 69 1.35 -15.08 27.48
N ARG A 70 0.23 -14.34 27.31
CA ARG A 70 -1.16 -14.82 27.45
C ARG A 70 -1.97 -14.49 26.22
N VAL A 71 -2.73 -15.47 25.73
CA VAL A 71 -3.80 -15.28 24.74
C VAL A 71 -5.13 -15.25 25.45
N ILE A 72 -5.90 -14.21 25.24
CA ILE A 72 -7.26 -14.04 25.78
C ILE A 72 -8.25 -14.55 24.75
N LEU A 73 -9.17 -15.40 25.19
CA LEU A 73 -10.20 -15.96 24.32
C LEU A 73 -11.54 -16.07 25.04
N LEU A 74 -12.60 -16.03 24.27
CA LEU A 74 -13.96 -16.27 24.72
C LEU A 74 -14.42 -17.63 24.21
N ARG A 75 -15.01 -18.44 25.11
CA ARG A 75 -15.57 -19.72 24.74
C ARG A 75 -17.09 -19.67 24.78
N ASP A 76 -17.72 -20.10 23.72
CA ASP A 76 -19.16 -20.35 23.71
C ASP A 76 -19.41 -21.72 23.03
N SER A 77 -19.91 -22.64 23.84
CA SER A 77 -20.16 -24.03 23.43
C SER A 77 -18.91 -24.69 22.83
N ASN A 78 -18.91 -24.98 21.54
CA ASN A 78 -17.78 -25.55 20.78
C ASN A 78 -16.98 -24.47 20.01
N THR A 79 -17.26 -23.19 20.19
CA THR A 79 -16.58 -22.09 19.49
C THR A 79 -15.63 -21.38 20.45
N PHE A 80 -14.38 -21.21 19.99
CA PHE A 80 -13.34 -20.44 20.69
C PHE A 80 -13.01 -19.18 19.86
N VAL A 81 -13.15 -18.02 20.47
CA VAL A 81 -12.92 -16.72 19.84
C VAL A 81 -11.69 -16.08 20.45
N TYR A 82 -10.60 -15.99 19.70
CA TYR A 82 -9.35 -15.32 20.10
C TYR A 82 -9.52 -13.81 20.05
N LEU A 83 -9.35 -13.13 21.18
CA LEU A 83 -9.67 -11.72 21.35
C LEU A 83 -8.45 -10.82 21.44
N HIS A 84 -7.42 -11.27 22.16
CA HIS A 84 -6.22 -10.45 22.42
C HIS A 84 -5.03 -11.34 22.78
N VAL A 85 -3.80 -10.81 22.63
CA VAL A 85 -2.58 -11.42 23.11
C VAL A 85 -1.61 -10.36 23.61
N GLY A 86 -0.87 -10.67 24.68
CA GLY A 86 0.10 -9.74 25.23
C GLY A 86 0.84 -10.33 26.42
N HIS A 87 1.71 -9.52 27.01
CA HIS A 87 2.39 -9.86 28.26
C HIS A 87 1.36 -10.05 29.38
N HIS A 88 1.65 -10.94 30.32
CA HIS A 88 0.73 -11.45 31.36
C HIS A 88 -0.15 -10.35 31.98
N ASP A 89 0.46 -9.32 32.57
CA ASP A 89 -0.28 -8.28 33.28
C ASP A 89 -1.08 -7.39 32.34
N ALA A 90 -0.48 -7.02 31.20
CA ALA A 90 -1.14 -6.20 30.19
C ALA A 90 -2.36 -6.92 29.57
N ALA A 91 -2.25 -8.20 29.25
CA ALA A 91 -3.34 -8.99 28.69
C ALA A 91 -4.50 -9.14 29.68
N TYR A 92 -4.19 -9.34 30.96
CA TYR A 92 -5.24 -9.43 32.00
C TYR A 92 -5.90 -8.10 32.31
N GLN A 93 -5.16 -6.99 32.34
CA GLN A 93 -5.75 -5.66 32.49
C GLN A 93 -6.62 -5.31 31.29
N TRP A 94 -6.17 -5.63 30.07
CA TRP A 94 -6.96 -5.46 28.88
C TRP A 94 -8.30 -6.21 28.97
N ALA A 95 -8.29 -7.48 29.41
CA ALA A 95 -9.48 -8.32 29.54
C ALA A 95 -10.45 -7.84 30.65
N LYS A 96 -9.93 -7.31 31.75
CA LYS A 96 -10.76 -6.79 32.87
C LYS A 96 -11.59 -5.58 32.45
N ASN A 97 -11.04 -4.73 31.60
CA ASN A 97 -11.67 -3.49 31.18
C ASN A 97 -12.59 -3.65 29.96
N LYS A 98 -12.84 -4.88 29.51
CA LYS A 98 -13.65 -5.16 28.32
C LYS A 98 -14.86 -6.03 28.62
N LYS A 99 -15.99 -5.75 27.97
CA LYS A 99 -17.19 -6.57 27.95
C LYS A 99 -17.43 -7.08 26.54
N PHE A 100 -17.64 -8.38 26.38
CA PHE A 100 -17.85 -9.02 25.09
C PHE A 100 -19.26 -9.56 24.97
N LYS A 101 -19.86 -9.41 23.77
CA LYS A 101 -21.15 -10.02 23.43
C LYS A 101 -20.98 -10.72 22.08
N LEU A 102 -21.34 -12.00 22.05
CA LEU A 102 -21.32 -12.82 20.83
C LEU A 102 -22.70 -12.83 20.17
N ASP A 103 -22.73 -12.63 18.87
CA ASP A 103 -23.89 -12.86 18.02
C ASP A 103 -23.53 -13.91 16.96
N PHE A 104 -23.86 -15.17 17.25
CA PHE A 104 -23.55 -16.30 16.38
C PHE A 104 -24.43 -16.36 15.13
N GLN A 105 -25.62 -15.77 15.13
CA GLN A 105 -26.47 -15.75 13.94
C GLN A 105 -25.90 -14.85 12.85
N GLN A 106 -25.20 -13.80 13.27
CA GLN A 106 -24.54 -12.86 12.37
C GLN A 106 -23.02 -13.05 12.28
N GLY A 107 -22.44 -13.98 13.06
CA GLY A 107 -21.01 -14.25 13.12
C GLY A 107 -20.19 -13.07 13.65
N LYS A 108 -20.72 -12.30 14.61
CA LYS A 108 -20.13 -11.05 15.12
C LYS A 108 -19.76 -11.15 16.59
N VAL A 109 -18.64 -10.51 16.95
CA VAL A 109 -18.22 -10.27 18.34
C VAL A 109 -18.28 -8.77 18.59
N GLN A 110 -19.02 -8.36 19.62
CA GLN A 110 -19.05 -6.98 20.10
C GLN A 110 -18.16 -6.85 21.33
N MET A 111 -17.32 -5.84 21.37
CA MET A 111 -16.44 -5.52 22.47
C MET A 111 -16.74 -4.11 22.96
N PHE A 112 -16.91 -3.95 24.26
CA PHE A 112 -17.17 -2.68 24.92
C PHE A 112 -16.09 -2.43 25.95
N THR A 113 -15.50 -1.24 25.97
CA THR A 113 -14.57 -0.85 27.04
C THR A 113 -15.38 -0.36 28.25
N VAL A 114 -15.12 -0.93 29.41
CA VAL A 114 -15.73 -0.49 30.67
C VAL A 114 -14.75 0.46 31.35
N GLN A 115 -15.04 1.75 31.37
CA GLN A 115 -14.22 2.74 32.08
C GLN A 115 -14.67 2.80 33.55
N GLU A 116 -13.70 2.65 34.47
CA GLU A 116 -13.95 2.82 35.92
C GLU A 116 -13.90 4.29 36.38
N LYS A 117 -13.43 5.23 35.54
CA LYS A 117 -13.40 6.68 35.82
C LYS A 117 -13.62 7.49 34.55
N ALA A 118 -14.54 8.46 34.62
CA ALA A 118 -14.64 9.51 33.64
C ALA A 118 -13.33 10.32 33.60
N PRO A 119 -12.89 10.78 32.40
CA PRO A 119 -11.75 11.69 32.31
C PRO A 119 -12.03 12.96 33.12
N ASP A 120 -10.99 13.52 33.73
CA ASP A 120 -11.06 14.71 34.59
C ASP A 120 -11.72 15.88 33.83
N PRO A 121 -12.85 16.42 34.31
CA PRO A 121 -13.56 17.50 33.64
C PRO A 121 -12.71 18.77 33.44
N ASP A 122 -11.71 18.99 34.26
CA ASP A 122 -10.84 20.18 34.18
C ASP A 122 -9.88 20.18 32.97
N VAL A 123 -9.59 19.01 32.38
CA VAL A 123 -8.76 18.93 31.18
C VAL A 123 -9.52 19.35 29.93
N MET A 124 -10.86 19.29 29.95
CA MET A 124 -11.74 19.60 28.82
C MET A 124 -12.36 21.01 28.86
N GLN A 125 -12.18 21.77 29.96
CA GLN A 125 -12.80 23.09 30.13
C GLN A 125 -11.95 24.27 29.63
N LYS A 126 -10.86 24.09 28.93
CA LYS A 126 -10.22 25.21 28.24
C LYS A 126 -10.82 25.38 26.85
N PRO A 127 -11.76 26.32 26.66
CA PRO A 127 -12.24 26.64 25.33
C PRO A 127 -11.11 27.38 24.60
N HIS A 128 -10.50 26.73 23.64
CA HIS A 128 -9.81 27.47 22.58
C HIS A 128 -10.91 28.13 21.74
N THR A 129 -11.20 29.39 22.07
CA THR A 129 -12.14 30.26 21.40
C THR A 129 -11.59 30.70 20.04
N LEU A 130 -11.70 29.81 19.06
CA LEU A 130 -11.77 30.19 17.65
C LEU A 130 -12.92 29.37 17.05
N PRO A 131 -13.87 30.01 16.33
CA PRO A 131 -14.90 29.28 15.62
C PRO A 131 -14.21 28.45 14.55
N ALA A 132 -14.18 27.13 14.75
CA ALA A 132 -13.70 26.22 13.73
C ALA A 132 -14.79 26.14 12.66
N GLU A 133 -14.55 26.75 11.51
CA GLU A 133 -15.37 26.62 10.31
C GLU A 133 -15.07 25.26 9.66
N GLY A 134 -16.10 24.49 9.35
CA GLY A 134 -15.99 23.24 8.63
C GLY A 134 -17.18 22.30 8.83
N PRO A 135 -17.33 21.27 7.99
CA PRO A 135 -18.38 20.28 8.12
C PRO A 135 -18.27 19.53 9.47
N ARG A 136 -19.41 19.26 10.09
CA ARG A 136 -19.56 18.55 11.36
C ARG A 136 -20.05 17.12 11.09
N PRO A 137 -19.16 16.17 10.90
CA PRO A 137 -19.50 14.84 10.38
C PRO A 137 -20.35 14.01 11.36
N PHE A 138 -20.43 14.41 12.64
CA PHE A 138 -21.11 13.66 13.71
C PHE A 138 -22.36 14.35 14.25
N GLU A 139 -22.77 15.49 13.71
CA GLU A 139 -23.92 16.26 14.21
C GLU A 139 -25.24 15.45 14.20
N TRP A 140 -25.37 14.51 13.29
CA TRP A 140 -26.54 13.67 13.08
C TRP A 140 -26.60 12.42 13.97
N ILE A 141 -25.57 12.12 14.78
CA ILE A 141 -25.49 10.92 15.61
C ILE A 141 -26.40 11.08 16.84
N ASP A 142 -27.32 10.14 17.05
CA ASP A 142 -28.22 10.13 18.19
C ASP A 142 -27.55 9.63 19.49
N ASP A 143 -28.19 9.87 20.66
CA ASP A 143 -27.65 9.52 21.97
C ASP A 143 -27.43 8.01 22.12
N LYS A 144 -28.35 7.22 21.58
CA LYS A 144 -28.26 5.76 21.63
C LYS A 144 -27.04 5.26 20.87
N THR A 145 -26.77 5.87 19.75
CA THR A 145 -25.60 5.58 18.92
C THR A 145 -24.30 5.91 19.64
N LEU A 146 -24.19 7.09 20.28
CA LEU A 146 -23.02 7.48 21.05
C LEU A 146 -22.82 6.56 22.28
N GLN A 147 -23.91 6.15 22.93
CA GLN A 147 -23.88 5.18 24.02
C GLN A 147 -23.40 3.80 23.53
N ASP A 148 -23.92 3.33 22.39
CA ASP A 148 -23.56 2.04 21.81
C ASP A 148 -22.08 2.05 21.32
N LEU A 149 -21.53 3.22 20.99
CA LEU A 149 -20.12 3.42 20.67
C LEU A 149 -19.21 3.48 21.92
N GLY A 150 -19.78 3.46 23.12
CA GLY A 150 -19.05 3.54 24.39
C GLY A 150 -18.48 4.93 24.66
N ILE A 151 -19.05 5.97 24.06
CA ILE A 151 -18.63 7.36 24.30
C ILE A 151 -19.35 7.86 25.56
N PRO A 152 -18.61 8.38 26.56
CA PRO A 152 -19.21 8.95 27.78
C PRO A 152 -20.22 10.07 27.48
N GLU A 153 -21.31 10.14 28.23
CA GLU A 153 -22.40 11.11 28.03
C GLU A 153 -21.91 12.56 28.04
N GLU A 154 -20.90 12.85 28.86
CA GLU A 154 -20.30 14.16 29.00
C GLU A 154 -19.61 14.64 27.71
N LEU A 155 -19.23 13.71 26.84
CA LEU A 155 -18.55 14.00 25.56
C LEU A 155 -19.51 14.12 24.37
N TRP A 156 -20.79 13.74 24.50
CA TRP A 156 -21.75 13.72 23.40
C TRP A 156 -21.94 15.09 22.71
N PRO A 157 -22.14 16.21 23.47
CA PRO A 157 -22.25 17.52 22.84
C PRO A 157 -20.98 17.93 22.09
N PHE A 158 -19.82 17.56 22.65
CA PHE A 158 -18.52 17.86 22.03
C PHE A 158 -18.33 17.06 20.73
N VAL A 159 -18.60 15.76 20.72
CA VAL A 159 -18.50 14.91 19.53
C VAL A 159 -19.40 15.43 18.41
N ARG A 160 -20.64 15.79 18.71
CA ARG A 160 -21.58 16.33 17.70
C ARG A 160 -21.16 17.67 17.14
N SER A 161 -20.56 18.52 17.96
CA SER A 161 -20.10 19.86 17.53
C SER A 161 -18.74 19.85 16.88
N LEU A 162 -18.05 18.69 16.82
CA LEU A 162 -16.67 18.58 16.37
C LEU A 162 -16.56 18.80 14.86
N PRO A 163 -15.77 19.80 14.40
CA PRO A 163 -15.44 19.95 13.01
C PRO A 163 -14.51 18.82 12.53
N GLU A 164 -14.60 18.48 11.25
CA GLU A 164 -13.77 17.46 10.62
C GLU A 164 -12.25 17.67 10.88
N SER A 165 -11.81 18.92 10.82
CA SER A 165 -10.40 19.30 11.03
C SER A 165 -9.87 19.00 12.44
N ARG A 166 -10.75 18.86 13.44
CA ARG A 166 -10.39 18.59 14.83
C ARG A 166 -10.64 17.15 15.28
N LEU A 167 -11.06 16.28 14.38
CA LEU A 167 -11.27 14.86 14.68
C LEU A 167 -10.06 14.19 15.36
N PRO A 168 -8.79 14.46 14.97
CA PRO A 168 -7.63 13.89 15.64
C PRO A 168 -7.54 14.24 17.13
N GLU A 169 -8.03 15.40 17.54
CA GLU A 169 -7.92 15.86 18.92
C GLU A 169 -8.81 15.05 19.89
N ILE A 170 -9.98 14.58 19.42
CA ILE A 170 -10.86 13.79 20.29
C ILE A 170 -10.47 12.31 20.29
N ILE A 171 -9.90 11.81 19.22
CA ILE A 171 -9.50 10.40 19.10
C ILE A 171 -8.57 9.99 20.25
N ASP A 172 -7.66 10.88 20.66
CA ASP A 172 -6.70 10.62 21.73
C ASP A 172 -7.36 10.58 23.14
N HIS A 173 -8.59 11.08 23.28
CA HIS A 173 -9.34 11.12 24.53
C HIS A 173 -10.45 10.07 24.60
N LEU A 174 -10.69 9.32 23.54
CA LEU A 174 -11.67 8.25 23.49
C LEU A 174 -11.01 6.88 23.72
N SER A 175 -11.82 5.89 24.10
CA SER A 175 -11.37 4.51 24.02
C SER A 175 -11.00 4.15 22.58
N GLU A 176 -10.04 3.25 22.40
CA GLU A 176 -9.57 2.80 21.09
C GLU A 176 -10.74 2.36 20.19
N ASP A 177 -11.74 1.70 20.79
CA ASP A 177 -12.94 1.20 20.10
C ASP A 177 -13.87 2.35 19.65
N ALA A 178 -14.08 3.36 20.49
CA ALA A 178 -14.90 4.52 20.19
C ALA A 178 -14.21 5.41 19.14
N ALA A 179 -12.89 5.54 19.22
CA ALA A 179 -12.08 6.26 18.25
C ALA A 179 -12.14 5.58 16.86
N ASP A 180 -11.96 4.25 16.79
CA ASP A 180 -12.09 3.47 15.54
C ASP A 180 -13.49 3.60 14.94
N ALA A 181 -14.53 3.53 15.77
CA ALA A 181 -15.91 3.68 15.32
C ALA A 181 -16.19 5.08 14.73
N LEU A 182 -15.71 6.16 15.35
CA LEU A 182 -15.86 7.51 14.82
C LEU A 182 -15.05 7.71 13.51
N ILE A 183 -13.86 7.14 13.41
CA ILE A 183 -13.05 7.13 12.18
C ILE A 183 -13.83 6.47 11.05
N ARG A 184 -14.49 5.35 11.32
CA ARG A 184 -15.30 4.61 10.33
C ARG A 184 -16.52 5.40 9.87
N ILE A 185 -17.22 6.02 10.81
CA ILE A 185 -18.36 6.91 10.52
C ILE A 185 -17.89 8.07 9.62
N HIS A 186 -16.77 8.68 9.97
CA HIS A 186 -16.16 9.76 9.18
C HIS A 186 -15.78 9.30 7.77
N SER A 187 -15.33 8.05 7.59
CA SER A 187 -15.02 7.51 6.26
C SER A 187 -16.23 7.28 5.36
N GLY A 188 -17.44 7.65 5.80
CA GLY A 188 -18.67 7.57 5.01
C GLY A 188 -19.31 6.20 5.03
N GLU A 189 -18.94 5.36 6.01
CA GLU A 189 -19.71 4.18 6.32
C GLU A 189 -21.07 4.65 6.82
N LYS A 190 -22.15 4.39 6.04
CA LYS A 190 -23.50 4.43 6.60
C LYS A 190 -23.47 3.50 7.79
N LEU A 191 -23.87 3.98 8.98
CA LEU A 191 -24.01 3.14 10.15
C LEU A 191 -24.72 1.84 9.71
N PRO A 192 -24.04 0.75 9.53
CA PRO A 192 -24.69 -0.53 9.60
C PRO A 192 -25.18 -0.63 11.04
N ASP A 193 -26.28 -1.31 11.28
CA ASP A 193 -26.72 -1.63 12.62
C ASP A 193 -25.51 -1.65 13.56
N LEU A 194 -25.41 -0.70 14.50
CA LEU A 194 -24.21 -0.38 15.30
C LEU A 194 -23.57 -1.59 16.01
N LYS A 195 -24.28 -2.69 16.03
CA LYS A 195 -23.82 -4.02 16.45
C LYS A 195 -22.66 -4.58 15.62
N THR A 196 -22.20 -3.86 14.58
CA THR A 196 -21.24 -4.39 13.57
C THR A 196 -19.86 -3.75 13.65
N LEU A 197 -19.64 -2.73 14.46
CA LEU A 197 -18.45 -1.87 14.35
C LEU A 197 -17.22 -2.36 15.10
N VAL A 198 -17.34 -3.31 16.02
CA VAL A 198 -16.21 -3.73 16.85
C VAL A 198 -15.98 -5.23 16.72
N GLY A 199 -14.77 -5.60 16.35
CA GLY A 199 -14.28 -6.98 16.41
C GLY A 199 -15.03 -7.98 15.54
N MET A 200 -15.11 -7.77 14.22
CA MET A 200 -15.63 -8.82 13.34
C MET A 200 -14.76 -10.07 13.41
N PRO A 201 -15.34 -11.26 13.73
CA PRO A 201 -14.61 -12.49 13.67
C PRO A 201 -14.23 -12.79 12.21
N ILE A 202 -12.95 -12.98 11.98
CA ILE A 202 -12.46 -13.52 10.72
C ILE A 202 -12.71 -15.02 10.79
N LYS A 203 -13.69 -15.54 10.04
CA LYS A 203 -13.79 -16.99 9.81
C LYS A 203 -12.60 -17.41 8.99
N VAL A 204 -11.63 -18.05 9.64
CA VAL A 204 -10.53 -18.72 8.94
C VAL A 204 -10.97 -20.16 8.73
N ALA A 205 -10.99 -20.63 7.49
CA ALA A 205 -11.30 -22.03 7.21
C ALA A 205 -10.27 -22.95 7.89
N ASP A 206 -10.72 -24.14 8.30
CA ASP A 206 -9.86 -25.16 8.91
C ASP A 206 -8.61 -25.37 8.03
N GLY A 207 -7.43 -25.26 8.61
CA GLY A 207 -6.13 -25.34 7.92
C GLY A 207 -5.49 -23.99 7.57
N GLN A 208 -6.25 -22.89 7.46
CA GLN A 208 -5.66 -21.55 7.24
C GLN A 208 -5.09 -20.93 8.51
N ILE A 209 -5.56 -21.37 9.68
CA ILE A 209 -5.03 -20.90 10.97
C ILE A 209 -3.58 -21.37 11.16
N GLU A 210 -3.26 -22.59 10.74
CA GLU A 210 -1.87 -23.10 10.78
C GLU A 210 -0.93 -22.23 9.94
N GLY A 211 -1.35 -21.83 8.75
CA GLY A 211 -0.61 -20.88 7.90
C GLY A 211 -0.51 -19.48 8.52
N ALA A 212 -1.57 -18.96 9.12
CA ALA A 212 -1.63 -17.61 9.65
C ALA A 212 -0.89 -17.44 11.00
N LEU A 213 -0.92 -18.43 11.87
CA LEU A 213 -0.28 -18.39 13.20
C LEU A 213 1.18 -18.80 13.19
N GLY A 214 1.62 -19.58 12.21
CA GLY A 214 3.03 -20.02 12.03
C GLY A 214 3.78 -19.29 10.93
N SER A 215 3.10 -18.46 10.14
CA SER A 215 3.68 -17.78 9.01
C SER A 215 4.00 -16.31 9.28
N ASP A 216 4.98 -15.88 8.56
CA ASP A 216 5.49 -14.52 8.43
C ASP A 216 4.34 -13.49 8.29
N PHE A 217 4.59 -12.27 8.73
CA PHE A 217 3.79 -11.05 8.56
C PHE A 217 3.04 -10.95 7.19
N GLN A 218 3.56 -11.56 6.14
CA GLN A 218 2.97 -11.55 4.79
C GLN A 218 1.56 -12.16 4.73
N THR A 219 1.28 -13.19 5.51
CA THR A 219 -0.04 -13.84 5.56
C THR A 219 -1.12 -12.91 6.12
N TRP A 220 -0.74 -12.08 7.07
CA TRP A 220 -1.66 -11.14 7.70
C TRP A 220 -2.04 -9.97 6.79
N MET A 221 -1.17 -9.55 5.87
CA MET A 221 -1.42 -8.44 4.95
C MET A 221 -2.59 -8.65 3.98
N VAL A 222 -3.15 -9.86 3.90
CA VAL A 222 -4.25 -10.17 2.97
C VAL A 222 -5.64 -10.14 3.60
N PHE A 223 -5.79 -9.75 4.88
CA PHE A 223 -7.10 -9.64 5.51
C PHE A 223 -7.78 -8.31 5.19
N LEU A 224 -9.07 -8.39 4.88
CA LEU A 224 -9.91 -7.22 4.59
C LEU A 224 -10.56 -6.65 5.85
N HIS A 225 -10.48 -5.34 5.98
CA HIS A 225 -11.39 -4.60 6.85
C HIS A 225 -12.81 -4.60 6.26
N PRO A 226 -13.88 -4.54 7.07
CA PRO A 226 -15.28 -4.56 6.58
C PRO A 226 -15.61 -3.56 5.47
N ALA A 227 -15.04 -2.35 5.52
CA ALA A 227 -15.21 -1.37 4.45
C ALA A 227 -14.56 -1.82 3.14
N GLN A 228 -13.39 -2.44 3.22
CA GLN A 228 -12.69 -3.02 2.09
C GLN A 228 -13.43 -4.26 1.55
N GLU A 229 -14.01 -5.09 2.44
CA GLU A 229 -14.78 -6.27 2.07
C GLU A 229 -16.03 -5.93 1.25
N ARG A 230 -16.78 -4.89 1.66
CA ARG A 230 -17.93 -4.41 0.87
C ARG A 230 -17.50 -4.00 -0.54
N LEU A 231 -16.37 -3.30 -0.63
CA LEU A 231 -15.84 -2.88 -1.91
C LEU A 231 -15.36 -4.08 -2.75
N ALA A 232 -14.70 -5.05 -2.13
CA ALA A 232 -14.23 -6.27 -2.78
C ALA A 232 -15.36 -7.24 -3.18
N ARG A 233 -16.62 -6.96 -2.83
CA ARG A 233 -17.82 -7.73 -3.21
C ARG A 233 -18.87 -6.88 -3.92
N SER A 234 -18.50 -5.67 -4.36
CA SER A 234 -19.42 -4.82 -5.11
C SER A 234 -19.62 -5.37 -6.54
N THR A 235 -20.69 -4.96 -7.20
CA THR A 235 -20.99 -5.37 -8.58
C THR A 235 -21.22 -4.14 -9.45
N PRO A 236 -20.14 -3.40 -9.80
CA PRO A 236 -20.28 -2.19 -10.60
C PRO A 236 -20.79 -2.51 -12.01
N SER A 237 -21.64 -1.63 -12.54
CA SER A 237 -22.24 -1.79 -13.87
C SER A 237 -21.27 -1.49 -15.04
N SER A 238 -20.11 -0.92 -14.74
CA SER A 238 -19.04 -0.61 -15.71
C SER A 238 -17.67 -0.77 -15.06
N SER A 239 -16.63 -0.24 -15.68
CA SER A 239 -15.29 -0.17 -15.07
C SER A 239 -15.32 0.56 -13.74
N MET A 240 -14.44 0.17 -12.81
CA MET A 240 -14.34 0.73 -11.46
C MET A 240 -12.95 1.29 -11.18
N ARG A 241 -12.89 2.28 -10.30
CA ARG A 241 -11.64 2.82 -9.77
C ARG A 241 -11.63 2.77 -8.25
N ILE A 242 -10.54 2.23 -7.68
CA ILE A 242 -10.29 2.21 -6.23
C ILE A 242 -9.06 3.07 -5.97
N THR A 243 -9.24 4.13 -5.18
CA THR A 243 -8.14 5.03 -4.79
C THR A 243 -7.92 5.00 -3.28
N GLY A 244 -6.76 5.47 -2.85
CA GLY A 244 -6.45 5.62 -1.43
C GLY A 244 -4.98 5.92 -1.23
N GLY A 245 -4.62 6.47 -0.09
CA GLY A 245 -3.24 6.72 0.30
C GLY A 245 -2.43 5.44 0.51
N PRO A 246 -1.15 5.56 0.86
CA PRO A 246 -0.32 4.43 1.24
C PRO A 246 -0.93 3.69 2.44
N GLY A 247 -0.78 2.38 2.49
CA GLY A 247 -1.23 1.59 3.64
C GLY A 247 -2.74 1.39 3.78
N THR A 248 -3.57 1.91 2.86
CA THR A 248 -5.03 1.75 2.92
C THR A 248 -5.53 0.37 2.45
N GLY A 249 -4.64 -0.55 2.09
CA GLY A 249 -5.00 -1.92 1.72
C GLY A 249 -5.51 -2.09 0.28
N LYS A 250 -5.20 -1.17 -0.62
CA LYS A 250 -5.60 -1.22 -2.04
C LYS A 250 -5.31 -2.57 -2.72
N THR A 251 -4.08 -3.04 -2.62
CA THR A 251 -3.62 -4.33 -3.16
C THR A 251 -4.39 -5.51 -2.57
N VAL A 252 -4.71 -5.45 -1.27
CA VAL A 252 -5.51 -6.48 -0.60
C VAL A 252 -6.92 -6.52 -1.17
N VAL A 253 -7.54 -5.35 -1.37
CA VAL A 253 -8.85 -5.26 -2.04
C VAL A 253 -8.79 -5.82 -3.45
N ALA A 254 -7.73 -5.55 -4.22
CA ALA A 254 -7.53 -6.09 -5.57
C ALA A 254 -7.48 -7.63 -5.59
N LEU A 255 -6.74 -8.24 -4.65
CA LEU A 255 -6.65 -9.70 -4.49
C LEU A 255 -8.02 -10.33 -4.16
N HIS A 256 -8.74 -9.76 -3.20
CA HIS A 256 -10.07 -10.25 -2.82
C HIS A 256 -11.13 -10.01 -3.89
N TRP A 257 -11.00 -8.91 -4.64
CA TRP A 257 -11.87 -8.65 -5.78
C TRP A 257 -11.67 -9.68 -6.89
N ALA A 258 -10.41 -10.04 -7.19
CA ALA A 258 -10.11 -11.11 -8.13
C ALA A 258 -10.70 -12.45 -7.66
N ALA A 259 -10.56 -12.76 -6.38
CA ALA A 259 -11.14 -13.96 -5.77
C ALA A 259 -12.67 -13.99 -5.86
N PHE A 260 -13.32 -12.86 -5.59
CA PHE A 260 -14.77 -12.73 -5.68
C PHE A 260 -15.27 -12.96 -7.12
N LEU A 261 -14.68 -12.28 -8.10
CA LEU A 261 -15.05 -12.42 -9.51
C LEU A 261 -14.86 -13.86 -10.01
N ALA A 262 -13.76 -14.51 -9.64
CA ALA A 262 -13.48 -15.88 -10.06
C ALA A 262 -14.42 -16.91 -9.41
N ARG A 263 -14.96 -16.65 -8.21
CA ARG A 263 -15.95 -17.51 -7.53
C ARG A 263 -17.36 -17.30 -8.07
N GLU A 264 -17.74 -16.02 -8.31
CA GLU A 264 -19.08 -15.70 -8.87
C GLU A 264 -19.22 -16.12 -10.34
N HIS A 265 -18.08 -16.21 -11.05
CA HIS A 265 -18.05 -16.52 -12.49
C HIS A 265 -17.05 -17.65 -12.78
N PRO A 266 -17.33 -18.92 -12.42
CA PRO A 266 -16.38 -20.03 -12.54
C PRO A 266 -15.93 -20.35 -13.97
N GLU A 267 -16.67 -19.88 -14.96
CA GLU A 267 -16.39 -20.04 -16.40
C GLU A 267 -15.56 -18.91 -17.02
N LYS A 268 -15.21 -17.88 -16.22
CA LYS A 268 -14.56 -16.67 -16.70
C LYS A 268 -13.14 -16.53 -16.15
N CYS A 269 -12.29 -15.86 -16.94
CA CYS A 269 -10.90 -15.62 -16.60
C CYS A 269 -10.67 -14.20 -16.09
N VAL A 270 -9.97 -14.08 -14.97
CA VAL A 270 -9.58 -12.84 -14.31
C VAL A 270 -8.08 -12.62 -14.48
N LEU A 271 -7.68 -11.50 -15.05
CA LEU A 271 -6.28 -11.05 -15.03
C LEU A 271 -6.10 -10.06 -13.88
N LEU A 272 -5.24 -10.42 -12.93
CA LEU A 272 -4.70 -9.48 -11.92
C LEU A 272 -3.32 -9.02 -12.38
N THR A 273 -3.19 -7.75 -12.72
CA THR A 273 -1.98 -7.22 -13.35
C THR A 273 -1.46 -5.95 -12.68
N CYS A 274 -0.22 -5.61 -13.00
CA CYS A 274 0.43 -4.36 -12.59
C CYS A 274 1.56 -4.02 -13.56
N PHE A 275 2.11 -2.81 -13.41
CA PHE A 275 3.24 -2.36 -14.25
C PHE A 275 4.55 -3.09 -13.91
N SER A 276 4.85 -3.32 -12.63
CA SER A 276 6.13 -3.84 -12.14
C SER A 276 6.16 -5.38 -12.10
N LYS A 277 7.25 -5.99 -12.61
CA LYS A 277 7.47 -7.44 -12.49
C LYS A 277 7.56 -7.90 -11.03
N THR A 278 8.30 -7.17 -10.19
CA THR A 278 8.46 -7.48 -8.76
C THR A 278 7.12 -7.45 -8.01
N LEU A 279 6.25 -6.49 -8.37
CA LEU A 279 4.91 -6.42 -7.77
C LEU A 279 4.04 -7.59 -8.24
N ALA A 280 4.10 -7.99 -9.51
CA ALA A 280 3.36 -9.14 -10.01
C ALA A 280 3.79 -10.44 -9.30
N GLU A 281 5.10 -10.65 -9.12
CA GLU A 281 5.65 -11.79 -8.35
C GLU A 281 5.14 -11.79 -6.89
N ARG A 282 5.04 -10.60 -6.27
CA ARG A 282 4.49 -10.47 -4.92
C ARG A 282 2.98 -10.78 -4.87
N LEU A 283 2.20 -10.30 -5.84
CA LEU A 283 0.77 -10.61 -5.95
C LEU A 283 0.55 -12.13 -6.14
N GLU A 284 1.36 -12.76 -6.97
CA GLU A 284 1.32 -14.21 -7.19
C GLU A 284 1.62 -14.99 -5.90
N GLN A 285 2.58 -14.53 -5.08
CA GLN A 285 2.89 -15.12 -3.77
C GLN A 285 1.79 -14.89 -2.75
N GLN A 286 1.05 -13.78 -2.82
CA GLN A 286 -0.03 -13.44 -1.89
C GLN A 286 -1.37 -14.09 -2.25
N LEU A 287 -1.63 -14.37 -3.53
CA LEU A 287 -2.89 -14.94 -4.00
C LEU A 287 -3.30 -16.24 -3.26
N PRO A 288 -2.40 -17.21 -2.99
CA PRO A 288 -2.75 -18.45 -2.29
C PRO A 288 -3.30 -18.24 -0.86
N PHE A 289 -3.01 -17.11 -0.23
CA PHE A 289 -3.56 -16.76 1.09
C PHE A 289 -5.01 -16.27 1.03
N VAL A 290 -5.46 -15.79 -0.13
CA VAL A 290 -6.84 -15.35 -0.37
C VAL A 290 -7.67 -16.43 -1.06
N VAL A 291 -7.06 -17.11 -2.01
CA VAL A 291 -7.64 -18.22 -2.76
C VAL A 291 -6.70 -19.41 -2.67
N PRO A 292 -6.98 -20.37 -1.80
CA PRO A 292 -6.14 -21.57 -1.66
C PRO A 292 -5.97 -22.30 -3.00
N ARG A 293 -4.81 -22.91 -3.22
CA ARG A 293 -4.48 -23.59 -4.50
C ARG A 293 -5.43 -24.72 -4.87
N ASN A 294 -6.13 -25.31 -3.88
CA ASN A 294 -7.17 -26.31 -4.04
C ASN A 294 -8.57 -25.73 -4.30
N ASP A 295 -8.76 -24.42 -4.18
CA ASP A 295 -10.01 -23.75 -4.56
C ASP A 295 -10.13 -23.72 -6.08
N PRO A 296 -11.26 -24.18 -6.66
CA PRO A 296 -11.47 -24.14 -8.12
C PRO A 296 -11.25 -22.75 -8.75
N ALA A 297 -11.58 -21.68 -8.04
CA ALA A 297 -11.41 -20.29 -8.46
C ALA A 297 -9.93 -19.91 -8.70
N PHE A 298 -8.98 -20.61 -8.05
CA PHE A 298 -7.56 -20.32 -8.23
C PHE A 298 -7.09 -20.45 -9.68
N LYS A 299 -7.64 -21.41 -10.41
CA LYS A 299 -7.28 -21.68 -11.82
C LYS A 299 -7.76 -20.59 -12.77
N ASN A 300 -8.75 -19.81 -12.34
CA ASN A 300 -9.39 -18.76 -13.17
C ASN A 300 -8.73 -17.39 -12.96
N ILE A 301 -7.71 -17.28 -12.09
CA ILE A 301 -7.01 -16.04 -11.82
C ILE A 301 -5.58 -16.14 -12.32
N GLU A 302 -5.24 -15.33 -13.29
CA GLU A 302 -3.88 -15.17 -13.78
C GLU A 302 -3.24 -13.91 -13.17
N VAL A 303 -2.02 -14.06 -12.66
CA VAL A 303 -1.24 -12.92 -12.10
C VAL A 303 0.01 -12.71 -12.94
N MET A 304 0.03 -11.61 -13.69
CA MET A 304 1.17 -11.27 -14.56
C MET A 304 1.34 -9.74 -14.67
N ASN A 305 2.57 -9.27 -14.91
CA ASN A 305 2.76 -7.88 -15.34
C ASN A 305 2.33 -7.69 -16.80
N LEU A 306 1.91 -6.47 -17.15
CA LEU A 306 1.39 -6.15 -18.48
C LEU A 306 2.33 -6.50 -19.64
N HIS A 307 3.65 -6.29 -19.46
CA HIS A 307 4.62 -6.60 -20.51
C HIS A 307 4.76 -8.11 -20.77
N LYS A 308 4.63 -8.93 -19.72
CA LYS A 308 4.62 -10.39 -19.88
C LYS A 308 3.37 -10.84 -20.61
N VAL A 309 2.18 -10.33 -20.25
CA VAL A 309 0.92 -10.59 -20.95
C VAL A 309 1.05 -10.22 -22.43
N ALA A 310 1.54 -9.01 -22.72
CA ALA A 310 1.72 -8.58 -24.09
C ALA A 310 2.70 -9.48 -24.86
N ARG A 311 3.78 -9.92 -24.22
CA ARG A 311 4.77 -10.79 -24.87
C ARG A 311 4.22 -12.16 -25.20
N GLU A 312 3.41 -12.75 -24.33
CA GLU A 312 2.77 -14.05 -24.56
C GLU A 312 1.72 -14.01 -25.67
N LEU A 313 1.03 -12.86 -25.81
CA LEU A 313 -0.02 -12.68 -26.83
C LEU A 313 0.52 -12.17 -28.17
N TYR A 314 1.72 -11.63 -28.21
CA TYR A 314 2.28 -11.01 -29.41
C TYR A 314 2.62 -12.02 -30.50
N LYS A 315 2.16 -11.76 -31.73
CA LYS A 315 2.36 -12.60 -32.92
C LYS A 315 3.24 -11.91 -33.96
N GLY A 316 4.30 -11.22 -33.55
CA GLY A 316 5.25 -10.58 -34.46
C GLY A 316 6.55 -11.36 -34.60
N SER A 317 7.41 -10.90 -35.51
CA SER A 317 8.72 -11.49 -35.81
C SER A 317 9.81 -11.12 -34.79
N GLU A 318 9.61 -10.04 -34.04
CA GLU A 318 10.59 -9.54 -33.10
C GLU A 318 10.71 -10.47 -31.87
N LYS A 319 11.94 -11.00 -31.68
CA LYS A 319 12.22 -12.03 -30.68
C LYS A 319 12.50 -11.49 -29.28
N GLY A 320 12.77 -10.17 -29.16
CA GLY A 320 13.14 -9.56 -27.89
C GLY A 320 12.58 -8.17 -27.68
N THR A 321 12.40 -7.79 -26.40
CA THR A 321 11.97 -6.46 -26.01
C THR A 321 13.11 -5.77 -25.29
N ASP A 322 13.57 -4.63 -25.80
CA ASP A 322 14.67 -3.88 -25.20
C ASP A 322 14.53 -2.37 -25.43
N SER A 323 14.00 -1.66 -24.44
CA SER A 323 13.91 -0.19 -24.48
C SER A 323 15.26 0.50 -24.18
N SER A 324 16.27 -0.21 -23.69
CA SER A 324 17.58 0.37 -23.38
C SER A 324 18.37 0.73 -24.65
N LEU A 325 18.01 0.08 -25.77
CA LEU A 325 18.61 0.36 -27.09
C LEU A 325 18.16 1.70 -27.68
N ILE A 326 17.06 2.29 -27.20
CA ILE A 326 16.53 3.53 -27.79
C ILE A 326 17.51 4.68 -27.65
N TYR A 327 18.08 4.87 -26.47
CA TYR A 327 19.04 5.96 -26.24
C TYR A 327 20.25 5.87 -27.17
N PRO A 328 21.01 4.75 -27.22
CA PRO A 328 22.17 4.65 -28.11
C PRO A 328 21.81 4.75 -29.59
N LEU A 329 20.70 4.12 -30.03
CA LEU A 329 20.25 4.20 -31.42
C LEU A 329 19.83 5.62 -31.81
N LEU A 330 19.12 6.33 -30.91
CA LEU A 330 18.73 7.71 -31.14
C LEU A 330 19.95 8.64 -31.19
N ALA A 331 20.96 8.42 -30.33
CA ALA A 331 22.19 9.17 -30.33
C ALA A 331 22.98 8.94 -31.64
N GLU A 332 23.10 7.70 -32.11
CA GLU A 332 23.71 7.32 -33.35
C GLU A 332 23.01 8.01 -34.54
N VAL A 333 21.69 7.88 -34.66
CA VAL A 333 20.90 8.51 -35.74
C VAL A 333 21.02 10.03 -35.69
N TYR A 334 21.01 10.63 -34.49
CA TYR A 334 21.20 12.07 -34.32
C TYR A 334 22.55 12.54 -34.83
N HIS A 335 23.64 11.83 -34.54
CA HIS A 335 24.99 12.15 -35.05
C HIS A 335 25.11 11.95 -36.53
N GLU A 336 24.50 10.91 -37.12
CA GLU A 336 24.57 10.63 -38.56
C GLU A 336 23.81 11.66 -39.41
N HIS A 337 22.67 12.15 -38.92
CA HIS A 337 21.70 12.93 -39.72
C HIS A 337 21.54 14.38 -39.28
N GLY A 338 21.99 14.71 -38.08
CA GLY A 338 21.85 16.04 -37.48
C GLY A 338 20.40 16.43 -37.15
N SER A 339 20.26 17.50 -36.42
CA SER A 339 18.95 18.12 -36.13
C SER A 339 19.13 19.61 -35.86
N THR A 340 18.08 20.40 -36.13
CA THR A 340 18.00 21.80 -35.69
C THR A 340 17.70 21.93 -34.17
N PHE A 341 17.33 20.83 -33.54
CA PHE A 341 17.13 20.72 -32.08
C PHE A 341 18.34 20.00 -31.46
N ASP A 342 18.67 20.33 -30.22
CA ASP A 342 19.69 19.63 -29.47
C ASP A 342 19.27 18.20 -29.13
N PHE A 343 20.23 17.33 -28.84
CA PHE A 343 19.96 15.93 -28.54
C PHE A 343 19.03 15.74 -27.30
N PRO A 344 19.18 16.49 -26.21
CA PRO A 344 18.26 16.42 -25.07
C PRO A 344 16.79 16.70 -25.47
N PHE A 345 16.55 17.66 -26.35
CA PHE A 345 15.20 17.93 -26.86
C PHE A 345 14.65 16.75 -27.67
N VAL A 346 15.46 16.21 -28.60
CA VAL A 346 15.07 15.06 -29.45
C VAL A 346 14.77 13.83 -28.59
N LEU A 347 15.61 13.54 -27.61
CA LEU A 347 15.40 12.46 -26.65
C LEU A 347 14.13 12.66 -25.82
N SER A 348 13.94 13.87 -25.31
CA SER A 348 12.75 14.22 -24.54
C SER A 348 11.47 14.15 -25.36
N GLU A 349 11.52 14.53 -26.66
CA GLU A 349 10.37 14.40 -27.57
C GLU A 349 10.05 12.94 -27.86
N TRP A 350 11.05 12.08 -28.06
CA TRP A 350 10.84 10.64 -28.16
C TRP A 350 10.16 10.09 -26.91
N GLN A 351 10.74 10.32 -25.75
CA GLN A 351 10.26 9.72 -24.49
C GLN A 351 8.88 10.23 -24.05
N GLN A 352 8.65 11.54 -24.20
CA GLN A 352 7.46 12.19 -23.63
C GLN A 352 6.28 12.30 -24.60
N VAL A 353 6.53 12.22 -25.89
CA VAL A 353 5.50 12.35 -26.92
C VAL A 353 5.32 11.05 -27.67
N VAL A 354 6.38 10.52 -28.31
CA VAL A 354 6.27 9.32 -29.14
C VAL A 354 5.99 8.09 -28.28
N GLU A 355 6.88 7.80 -27.36
CA GLU A 355 6.80 6.59 -26.55
C GLU A 355 5.67 6.68 -25.49
N ALA A 356 5.56 7.81 -24.80
CA ALA A 356 4.52 7.98 -23.77
C ALA A 356 3.09 7.89 -24.31
N GLN A 357 2.87 8.23 -25.58
CA GLN A 357 1.54 8.17 -26.23
C GLN A 357 1.40 6.99 -27.22
N GLY A 358 2.42 6.16 -27.39
CA GLY A 358 2.38 5.00 -28.30
C GLY A 358 2.27 5.39 -29.78
N LEU A 359 2.97 6.43 -30.23
CA LEU A 359 2.87 6.98 -31.58
C LEU A 359 3.90 6.38 -32.53
N TRP A 360 3.53 5.41 -33.33
CA TRP A 360 4.44 4.63 -34.15
C TRP A 360 4.33 4.92 -35.64
N THR A 361 3.55 5.96 -36.04
CA THR A 361 3.44 6.45 -37.42
C THR A 361 3.54 7.97 -37.45
N PHE A 362 3.94 8.53 -38.61
CA PHE A 362 4.03 9.99 -38.77
C PHE A 362 2.68 10.66 -38.59
N GLU A 363 1.60 10.06 -39.09
CA GLU A 363 0.24 10.58 -38.99
C GLU A 363 -0.18 10.72 -37.53
N ALA A 364 0.10 9.69 -36.70
CA ALA A 364 -0.19 9.72 -35.26
C ALA A 364 0.65 10.80 -34.56
N TYR A 365 1.96 10.87 -34.83
CA TYR A 365 2.85 11.87 -34.27
C TYR A 365 2.50 13.30 -34.72
N ARG A 366 2.09 13.51 -35.96
CA ARG A 366 1.68 14.80 -36.49
C ARG A 366 0.50 15.38 -35.73
N GLY A 367 -0.48 14.54 -35.36
CA GLY A 367 -1.66 14.92 -34.60
C GLY A 367 -1.47 14.91 -33.07
N ALA A 368 -0.28 14.54 -32.56
CA ALA A 368 -0.05 14.32 -31.15
C ALA A 368 -0.23 15.58 -30.30
N SER A 369 -0.86 15.42 -29.15
CA SER A 369 -0.90 16.44 -28.10
C SER A 369 0.50 16.62 -27.51
N ARG A 370 0.91 17.87 -27.33
CA ARG A 370 2.16 18.27 -26.68
C ARG A 370 1.89 19.16 -25.46
N THR A 371 0.77 18.93 -24.81
CA THR A 371 0.38 19.69 -23.60
C THR A 371 1.46 19.56 -22.54
N GLY A 372 1.87 20.69 -21.95
CA GLY A 372 2.95 20.75 -20.96
C GLY A 372 4.37 20.79 -21.57
N ARG A 373 4.50 20.93 -22.90
CA ARG A 373 5.77 21.17 -23.59
C ARG A 373 5.84 22.64 -24.00
N GLY A 374 6.84 23.36 -23.51
CA GLY A 374 6.97 24.82 -23.73
C GLY A 374 7.30 25.22 -25.16
N THR A 375 7.97 24.33 -25.93
CA THR A 375 8.39 24.65 -27.32
C THR A 375 7.35 24.17 -28.32
N PRO A 376 6.63 25.05 -29.03
CA PRO A 376 5.75 24.66 -30.11
C PRO A 376 6.53 24.11 -31.31
N LEU A 377 5.97 23.13 -32.01
CA LEU A 377 6.56 22.55 -33.22
C LEU A 377 5.64 22.75 -34.43
N GLY A 378 6.19 23.36 -35.46
CA GLY A 378 5.56 23.46 -36.78
C GLY A 378 5.57 22.13 -37.54
N ALA A 379 4.77 22.03 -38.61
CA ALA A 379 4.63 20.80 -39.41
C ALA A 379 5.97 20.28 -39.98
N MET A 380 6.81 21.19 -40.49
CA MET A 380 8.13 20.81 -41.03
C MET A 380 9.09 20.30 -39.95
N GLN A 381 9.05 20.90 -38.76
CA GLN A 381 9.86 20.47 -37.63
C GLN A 381 9.43 19.07 -37.12
N ARG A 382 8.13 18.82 -37.04
CA ARG A 382 7.60 17.49 -36.72
C ARG A 382 8.01 16.45 -37.77
N LYS A 383 7.96 16.80 -39.07
CA LYS A 383 8.39 15.91 -40.15
C LYS A 383 9.87 15.57 -40.02
N HIS A 384 10.72 16.58 -39.72
CA HIS A 384 12.17 16.39 -39.53
C HIS A 384 12.44 15.46 -38.31
N LEU A 385 11.84 15.74 -37.14
CA LEU A 385 11.99 14.88 -35.95
C LEU A 385 11.53 13.44 -36.23
N TRP A 386 10.39 13.30 -36.91
CA TRP A 386 9.88 11.98 -37.27
C TRP A 386 10.86 11.20 -38.18
N SER A 387 11.56 11.87 -39.10
CA SER A 387 12.55 11.19 -39.94
C SER A 387 13.68 10.57 -39.13
N LEU A 388 14.07 11.15 -37.99
CA LEU A 388 15.03 10.55 -37.06
C LEU A 388 14.40 9.36 -36.32
N PHE A 389 13.18 9.52 -35.81
CA PHE A 389 12.48 8.49 -35.07
C PHE A 389 12.18 7.25 -35.92
N GLU A 390 11.77 7.42 -37.16
CA GLU A 390 11.55 6.32 -38.11
C GLU A 390 12.81 5.51 -38.37
N ARG A 391 13.99 6.15 -38.41
CA ARG A 391 15.29 5.46 -38.56
C ARG A 391 15.61 4.63 -37.32
N VAL A 392 15.33 5.14 -36.13
CA VAL A 392 15.47 4.37 -34.86
C VAL A 392 14.57 3.14 -34.88
N LEU A 393 13.31 3.29 -35.30
CA LEU A 393 12.38 2.17 -35.42
C LEU A 393 12.87 1.12 -36.40
N LYS A 394 13.38 1.52 -37.57
CA LYS A 394 13.98 0.61 -38.56
C LYS A 394 15.23 -0.12 -38.03
N LYS A 395 16.10 0.59 -37.28
CA LYS A 395 17.29 -0.04 -36.66
C LYS A 395 16.90 -1.06 -35.58
N LEU A 396 15.82 -0.80 -34.80
CA LEU A 396 15.28 -1.76 -33.84
C LEU A 396 14.73 -3.00 -34.55
N GLU A 397 13.97 -2.82 -35.62
CA GLU A 397 13.40 -3.91 -36.43
C GLU A 397 14.49 -4.80 -37.05
N GLN A 398 15.55 -4.19 -37.60
CA GLN A 398 16.72 -4.91 -38.10
C GLN A 398 17.43 -5.76 -37.06
N GLN A 399 17.35 -5.37 -35.78
CA GLN A 399 17.90 -6.13 -34.65
C GLN A 399 16.91 -7.16 -34.09
N GLU A 400 15.76 -7.34 -34.73
CA GLU A 400 14.65 -8.16 -34.23
C GLU A 400 14.18 -7.74 -32.81
N LYS A 401 14.25 -6.42 -32.49
CA LYS A 401 13.88 -5.84 -31.21
C LYS A 401 12.69 -4.91 -31.34
N ILE A 402 11.93 -4.81 -30.25
CA ILE A 402 10.81 -3.89 -30.10
C ILE A 402 10.85 -3.23 -28.73
N SER A 403 10.45 -1.97 -28.63
CA SER A 403 10.33 -1.33 -27.29
C SER A 403 9.15 -1.88 -26.52
N HIS A 404 9.18 -1.74 -25.19
CA HIS A 404 8.08 -2.21 -24.32
C HIS A 404 6.74 -1.58 -24.70
N THR A 405 6.71 -0.27 -24.90
CA THR A 405 5.47 0.45 -25.25
C THR A 405 4.99 0.09 -26.65
N HIS A 406 5.89 -0.10 -27.60
CA HIS A 406 5.55 -0.53 -28.97
C HIS A 406 4.97 -1.95 -28.99
N LEU A 407 5.50 -2.86 -28.15
CA LEU A 407 4.93 -4.20 -27.98
C LEU A 407 3.48 -4.13 -27.50
N LEU A 408 3.17 -3.32 -26.46
CA LEU A 408 1.83 -3.17 -25.92
C LEU A 408 0.84 -2.70 -27.00
N THR A 409 1.17 -1.63 -27.70
CA THR A 409 0.28 -1.05 -28.73
C THR A 409 0.08 -1.95 -29.94
N ARG A 410 1.14 -2.65 -30.40
CA ARG A 410 1.00 -3.63 -31.51
C ARG A 410 0.16 -4.82 -31.08
N THR A 411 0.36 -5.34 -29.88
CA THR A 411 -0.46 -6.44 -29.35
C THR A 411 -1.92 -6.02 -29.19
N ALA A 412 -2.17 -4.80 -28.67
CA ALA A 412 -3.53 -4.26 -28.55
C ALA A 412 -4.26 -4.23 -29.91
N ARG A 413 -3.59 -3.76 -30.97
CA ARG A 413 -4.13 -3.75 -32.33
C ARG A 413 -4.42 -5.17 -32.87
N GLN A 414 -3.47 -6.09 -32.69
CA GLN A 414 -3.67 -7.50 -33.09
C GLN A 414 -4.90 -8.12 -32.41
N ILE A 415 -5.11 -7.86 -31.11
CA ILE A 415 -6.28 -8.33 -30.37
C ILE A 415 -7.55 -7.68 -30.94
N ALA A 416 -7.55 -6.37 -31.13
CA ALA A 416 -8.70 -5.64 -31.68
C ALA A 416 -9.13 -6.17 -33.08
N GLU A 417 -8.17 -6.51 -33.94
CA GLU A 417 -8.42 -7.11 -35.26
C GLU A 417 -9.12 -8.49 -35.19
N THR A 418 -8.84 -9.25 -34.11
CA THR A 418 -9.51 -10.56 -33.92
C THR A 418 -10.95 -10.42 -33.46
N GLY A 419 -11.33 -9.27 -32.89
CA GLY A 419 -12.65 -9.03 -32.27
C GLY A 419 -12.94 -9.89 -31.05
N LYS A 420 -11.95 -10.65 -30.54
CA LYS A 420 -12.09 -11.54 -29.37
C LYS A 420 -11.33 -10.98 -28.19
N SER A 421 -12.00 -10.89 -27.02
CA SER A 421 -11.34 -10.62 -25.75
C SER A 421 -10.50 -11.81 -25.29
N VAL A 422 -9.45 -11.55 -24.55
CA VAL A 422 -8.56 -12.57 -23.97
C VAL A 422 -8.99 -12.91 -22.53
N TYR A 423 -9.46 -11.92 -21.81
CA TYR A 423 -9.95 -12.04 -20.43
C TYR A 423 -11.37 -11.51 -20.32
N ASP A 424 -12.09 -11.95 -19.29
CA ASP A 424 -13.41 -11.44 -18.95
C ASP A 424 -13.33 -10.25 -17.99
N PHE A 425 -12.33 -10.25 -17.10
CA PHE A 425 -12.08 -9.19 -16.15
C PHE A 425 -10.59 -8.86 -16.06
N VAL A 426 -10.26 -7.58 -15.93
CA VAL A 426 -8.88 -7.11 -15.71
C VAL A 426 -8.84 -6.21 -14.47
N ILE A 427 -8.00 -6.56 -13.52
CA ILE A 427 -7.72 -5.78 -12.32
C ILE A 427 -6.29 -5.29 -12.40
N ALA A 428 -6.09 -3.97 -12.50
CA ALA A 428 -4.77 -3.37 -12.59
C ALA A 428 -4.41 -2.66 -11.28
N ASP A 429 -3.44 -3.21 -10.56
CA ASP A 429 -2.88 -2.56 -9.36
C ASP A 429 -1.79 -1.56 -9.74
N GLU A 430 -1.55 -0.57 -8.87
CA GLU A 430 -0.66 0.59 -9.10
C GLU A 430 -1.02 1.34 -10.41
N ALA A 431 -2.32 1.45 -10.70
CA ALA A 431 -2.84 2.00 -11.95
C ALA A 431 -2.43 3.46 -12.22
N GLN A 432 -1.94 4.21 -11.22
CA GLN A 432 -1.40 5.55 -11.42
C GLN A 432 -0.14 5.58 -12.30
N ASP A 433 0.53 4.45 -12.50
CA ASP A 433 1.73 4.35 -13.34
C ASP A 433 1.42 4.01 -14.80
N LEU A 434 0.17 3.66 -15.10
CA LEU A 434 -0.25 3.28 -16.44
C LEU A 434 -0.34 4.51 -17.34
N GLY A 435 0.34 4.44 -18.47
CA GLY A 435 0.28 5.41 -19.55
C GLY A 435 -0.79 5.05 -20.59
N PRO A 436 -0.93 5.88 -21.65
CA PRO A 436 -1.87 5.63 -22.73
C PRO A 436 -1.75 4.25 -23.39
N ALA A 437 -0.53 3.78 -23.63
CA ALA A 437 -0.27 2.50 -24.27
C ALA A 437 -0.71 1.32 -23.41
N GLU A 438 -0.45 1.39 -22.08
CA GLU A 438 -0.90 0.39 -21.13
C GLU A 438 -2.43 0.37 -21.03
N LEU A 439 -3.08 1.53 -21.05
CA LEU A 439 -4.54 1.63 -21.02
C LEU A 439 -5.19 1.12 -22.29
N GLU A 440 -4.63 1.44 -23.47
CA GLU A 440 -5.07 0.90 -24.75
C GLU A 440 -4.97 -0.63 -24.75
N PHE A 441 -3.86 -1.16 -24.27
CA PHE A 441 -3.65 -2.60 -24.16
C PHE A 441 -4.63 -3.27 -23.19
N ILE A 442 -4.80 -2.73 -21.98
CA ILE A 442 -5.78 -3.24 -21.01
C ILE A 442 -7.18 -3.23 -21.62
N ARG A 443 -7.56 -2.15 -22.34
CA ARG A 443 -8.87 -2.08 -22.97
C ARG A 443 -9.06 -3.12 -24.07
N ALA A 444 -8.02 -3.46 -24.80
CA ALA A 444 -8.06 -4.49 -25.83
C ALA A 444 -8.21 -5.90 -25.26
N LEU A 445 -7.69 -6.16 -24.05
CA LEU A 445 -7.72 -7.48 -23.42
C LEU A 445 -9.13 -7.94 -23.03
N VAL A 446 -10.07 -7.03 -22.76
CA VAL A 446 -11.35 -7.33 -22.15
C VAL A 446 -12.50 -6.66 -22.90
N LYS A 447 -13.65 -7.36 -23.04
CA LYS A 447 -14.86 -6.80 -23.62
C LYS A 447 -15.52 -5.82 -22.64
N ARG A 448 -16.15 -4.76 -23.17
CA ARG A 448 -16.93 -3.83 -22.33
C ARG A 448 -18.09 -4.53 -21.64
N GLY A 449 -18.25 -4.29 -20.37
CA GLY A 449 -19.31 -4.89 -19.58
C GLY A 449 -19.23 -4.50 -18.09
N PRO A 450 -20.11 -5.08 -17.28
CA PRO A 450 -20.05 -4.92 -15.83
C PRO A 450 -18.72 -5.44 -15.26
N SER A 451 -18.11 -4.67 -14.36
CA SER A 451 -16.85 -5.04 -13.67
C SER A 451 -15.67 -5.36 -14.60
N ASP A 452 -15.71 -4.93 -15.86
CA ASP A 452 -14.75 -5.34 -16.90
C ASP A 452 -13.31 -4.94 -16.56
N ILE A 453 -13.10 -3.69 -16.11
CA ILE A 453 -11.79 -3.18 -15.72
C ILE A 453 -11.88 -2.55 -14.32
N THR A 454 -11.01 -2.97 -13.43
CA THR A 454 -10.82 -2.34 -12.12
C THR A 454 -9.43 -1.74 -12.03
N LEU A 455 -9.37 -0.42 -11.81
CA LEU A 455 -8.14 0.33 -11.68
C LEU A 455 -7.90 0.65 -10.21
N VAL A 456 -6.83 0.10 -9.65
CA VAL A 456 -6.47 0.27 -8.23
C VAL A 456 -5.20 1.07 -8.13
N GLY A 457 -5.19 2.18 -7.36
CA GLY A 457 -3.97 2.97 -7.28
C GLY A 457 -4.04 4.19 -6.37
N ASP A 458 -2.88 4.83 -6.19
CA ASP A 458 -2.69 6.04 -5.40
C ASP A 458 -2.24 7.19 -6.32
N PRO A 459 -3.10 8.17 -6.61
CA PRO A 459 -2.73 9.30 -7.45
C PRO A 459 -1.51 10.09 -6.95
N GLN A 460 -1.22 10.06 -5.64
CA GLN A 460 -0.12 10.78 -5.01
C GLN A 460 1.22 10.06 -5.16
N GLN A 461 1.22 8.75 -5.46
CA GLN A 461 2.42 7.95 -5.71
C GLN A 461 2.77 7.82 -7.20
N ARG A 462 2.34 8.77 -8.02
CA ARG A 462 2.59 8.78 -9.46
C ARG A 462 3.99 9.29 -9.75
N ILE A 463 4.96 8.40 -9.86
CA ILE A 463 6.35 8.74 -10.20
C ILE A 463 6.69 8.53 -11.68
N PHE A 464 5.83 7.88 -12.45
CA PHE A 464 5.93 7.72 -13.89
C PHE A 464 4.91 8.63 -14.60
N LYS A 465 5.30 9.13 -15.76
CA LYS A 465 4.44 10.05 -16.53
C LYS A 465 3.28 9.30 -17.13
N ALA A 466 2.04 9.76 -16.90
CA ALA A 466 0.90 9.36 -17.70
C ALA A 466 0.29 10.60 -18.36
N VAL A 467 -0.02 10.49 -19.62
CA VAL A 467 -0.70 11.52 -20.43
C VAL A 467 -2.05 10.96 -20.85
N GLY A 468 -3.12 11.75 -20.69
CA GLY A 468 -4.47 11.36 -21.10
C GLY A 468 -5.43 11.11 -19.94
N THR A 469 -6.68 10.92 -20.27
CA THR A 469 -7.77 10.57 -19.35
C THR A 469 -8.19 9.12 -19.55
N TRP A 470 -8.68 8.46 -18.51
CA TRP A 470 -9.20 7.09 -18.58
C TRP A 470 -10.31 6.97 -19.63
N LEU A 471 -11.16 7.99 -19.74
CA LEU A 471 -12.28 8.04 -20.67
C LEU A 471 -11.82 8.06 -22.14
N SER A 472 -10.68 8.71 -22.45
CA SER A 472 -10.13 8.74 -23.81
C SER A 472 -9.72 7.34 -24.31
N HIS A 473 -9.47 6.41 -23.37
CA HIS A 473 -9.18 5.00 -23.64
C HIS A 473 -10.42 4.10 -23.47
N CYS A 474 -11.63 4.70 -23.47
CA CYS A 474 -12.88 3.95 -23.33
C CYS A 474 -13.00 3.15 -22.00
N ILE A 475 -12.36 3.63 -20.93
CA ILE A 475 -12.48 3.13 -19.58
C ILE A 475 -13.34 4.11 -18.79
N ASP A 476 -14.63 3.77 -18.63
CA ASP A 476 -15.60 4.64 -17.96
C ASP A 476 -15.70 4.29 -16.47
N ILE A 477 -15.08 5.12 -15.66
CA ILE A 477 -15.07 5.01 -14.19
C ILE A 477 -15.99 6.02 -13.51
N ARG A 478 -16.78 6.77 -14.28
CA ARG A 478 -17.72 7.74 -13.72
C ARG A 478 -18.76 6.99 -12.89
N ASN A 479 -19.07 7.54 -11.71
CA ASN A 479 -19.97 6.95 -10.71
C ASN A 479 -19.51 5.63 -10.06
N ASN A 480 -18.36 5.07 -10.48
CA ASN A 480 -17.78 3.84 -9.93
C ASN A 480 -16.37 4.10 -9.37
N THR A 481 -16.18 5.22 -8.68
CA THR A 481 -14.90 5.54 -8.00
C THR A 481 -15.09 5.48 -6.50
N SER A 482 -14.27 4.68 -5.84
CA SER A 482 -14.23 4.51 -4.40
C SER A 482 -12.90 4.96 -3.83
N LYS A 483 -12.91 5.65 -2.67
CA LYS A 483 -11.69 6.11 -1.99
C LYS A 483 -11.56 5.40 -0.64
N LEU A 484 -10.46 4.67 -0.44
CA LEU A 484 -10.06 4.11 0.83
C LEU A 484 -9.39 5.22 1.66
N LYS A 485 -9.93 5.53 2.84
CA LYS A 485 -9.52 6.67 3.66
C LYS A 485 -8.67 6.27 4.87
N VAL A 486 -8.76 5.02 5.32
CA VAL A 486 -8.09 4.57 6.54
C VAL A 486 -6.80 3.82 6.22
N ASN A 487 -5.70 4.27 6.80
CA ASN A 487 -4.39 3.62 6.72
C ASN A 487 -4.25 2.64 7.89
N TYR A 488 -4.07 1.37 7.56
CA TYR A 488 -3.91 0.28 8.54
C TYR A 488 -2.46 -0.20 8.68
N ARG A 489 -1.50 0.49 8.06
CA ARG A 489 -0.15 -0.02 7.88
C ARG A 489 0.93 0.90 8.46
N THR A 490 0.81 2.18 8.18
CA THR A 490 1.82 3.18 8.51
C THR A 490 1.34 3.98 9.71
N THR A 491 2.23 4.26 10.67
CA THR A 491 1.87 5.07 11.84
C THR A 491 1.41 6.47 11.43
N ARG A 492 0.54 7.07 12.26
CA ARG A 492 0.00 8.43 12.07
C ARG A 492 1.12 9.45 11.86
N GLN A 493 2.15 9.37 12.67
CA GLN A 493 3.30 10.28 12.63
C GLN A 493 4.03 10.24 11.29
N ILE A 494 4.29 9.04 10.76
CA ILE A 494 4.92 8.88 9.43
C ILE A 494 3.97 9.38 8.33
N GLN A 495 2.67 9.09 8.44
CA GLN A 495 1.69 9.54 7.47
C GLN A 495 1.58 11.06 7.41
N GLN A 496 1.46 11.73 8.57
CA GLN A 496 1.42 13.18 8.68
C GLN A 496 2.71 13.83 8.15
N PHE A 497 3.84 13.25 8.47
CA PHE A 497 5.13 13.70 7.96
C PHE A 497 5.21 13.60 6.43
N ALA A 498 4.72 12.50 5.85
CA ALA A 498 4.68 12.32 4.40
C ALA A 498 3.76 13.34 3.71
N GLU A 499 2.60 13.65 4.29
CA GLU A 499 1.66 14.64 3.78
C GLU A 499 2.25 16.06 3.84
N GLN A 500 2.95 16.40 4.93
CA GLN A 500 3.68 17.66 5.04
C GLN A 500 4.79 17.79 3.99
N ALA A 501 5.54 16.71 3.74
CA ALA A 501 6.57 16.68 2.69
C ALA A 501 5.98 16.90 1.29
N MET A 502 4.75 16.46 1.06
CA MET A 502 3.98 16.74 -0.16
C MET A 502 3.45 18.17 -0.23
N GLY A 503 3.48 18.92 0.86
CA GLY A 503 2.84 20.25 0.93
C GLY A 503 1.31 20.18 0.91
N MET A 504 0.75 19.05 1.38
CA MET A 504 -0.70 18.86 1.44
C MET A 504 -1.26 19.54 2.69
N SER A 505 -2.26 20.40 2.48
CA SER A 505 -3.05 21.01 3.54
C SER A 505 -4.50 20.57 3.36
N GLY A 506 -5.04 19.80 4.31
CA GLY A 506 -6.48 19.63 4.44
C GLY A 506 -7.10 18.24 4.27
N GLU A 507 -6.50 17.28 3.60
CA GLU A 507 -7.01 15.89 3.61
C GLU A 507 -6.07 15.01 4.43
N ILE A 508 -6.38 14.78 5.69
CA ILE A 508 -5.63 13.87 6.56
C ILE A 508 -6.10 12.44 6.28
N THR A 509 -5.19 11.59 5.79
CA THR A 509 -5.44 10.15 5.77
C THR A 509 -5.40 9.66 7.22
N LEU A 510 -6.51 9.12 7.69
CA LEU A 510 -6.61 8.62 9.07
C LEU A 510 -5.76 7.35 9.21
N SER A 511 -4.87 7.33 10.21
CA SER A 511 -4.15 6.11 10.58
C SER A 511 -4.54 5.68 11.99
N SER A 512 -4.88 4.41 12.13
CA SER A 512 -5.19 3.77 13.41
C SER A 512 -3.95 3.40 14.22
N LEU A 513 -2.75 3.50 13.61
CA LEU A 513 -1.49 3.11 14.24
C LEU A 513 -0.74 4.33 14.76
N GLN A 514 -0.25 4.26 15.99
CA GLN A 514 0.64 5.24 16.57
C GLN A 514 2.08 4.73 16.59
N GLY A 515 3.05 5.66 16.49
CA GLY A 515 4.47 5.32 16.52
C GLY A 515 5.34 6.53 16.86
N PRO A 516 6.65 6.37 16.89
CA PRO A 516 7.55 7.48 17.15
C PRO A 516 7.52 8.49 16.00
N GLU A 517 7.79 9.76 16.34
CA GLU A 517 7.95 10.82 15.34
C GLU A 517 9.11 10.51 14.38
N PRO A 518 8.96 10.76 13.08
CA PRO A 518 10.05 10.72 12.12
C PRO A 518 11.21 11.63 12.55
N ARG A 519 12.43 11.14 12.39
CA ARG A 519 13.64 11.88 12.78
C ARG A 519 14.36 12.38 11.54
N VAL A 520 14.63 13.70 11.50
CA VAL A 520 15.51 14.32 10.51
C VAL A 520 16.78 14.76 11.21
N VAL A 521 17.92 14.23 10.77
CA VAL A 521 19.22 14.43 11.45
C VAL A 521 20.22 15.06 10.47
N GLN A 522 20.76 16.19 10.85
CA GLN A 522 21.88 16.81 10.15
C GLN A 522 23.19 16.14 10.57
N CYS A 523 23.96 15.69 9.60
CA CYS A 523 25.26 15.07 9.79
C CYS A 523 26.38 16.01 9.29
N MET A 524 27.53 15.99 9.96
CA MET A 524 28.69 16.82 9.61
C MET A 524 29.35 16.40 8.31
N GLY A 525 29.21 15.14 7.92
CA GLY A 525 29.76 14.56 6.69
C GLY A 525 29.31 13.10 6.53
N ASP A 526 29.83 12.46 5.49
CA ASP A 526 29.44 11.08 5.15
C ASP A 526 29.77 10.07 6.25
N GLN A 527 30.87 10.27 6.98
CA GLN A 527 31.26 9.35 8.07
C GLN A 527 30.27 9.44 9.24
N ASP A 528 29.96 10.66 9.68
CA ASP A 528 28.97 10.91 10.73
C ASP A 528 27.58 10.39 10.33
N GLN A 529 27.23 10.53 9.02
CA GLN A 529 25.99 9.97 8.49
C GLN A 529 25.97 8.44 8.59
N VAL A 530 27.08 7.77 8.25
CA VAL A 530 27.20 6.31 8.36
C VAL A 530 27.06 5.87 9.82
N GLU A 531 27.74 6.53 10.75
CA GLU A 531 27.68 6.23 12.18
C GLU A 531 26.28 6.43 12.76
N THR A 532 25.61 7.53 12.40
CA THR A 532 24.22 7.85 12.81
C THR A 532 23.26 6.76 12.34
N ILE A 533 23.36 6.36 11.06
CA ILE A 533 22.51 5.31 10.50
C ILE A 533 22.84 3.95 11.12
N ALA A 534 24.13 3.61 11.27
CA ALA A 534 24.54 2.36 11.91
C ALA A 534 24.05 2.26 13.35
N HIS A 535 24.10 3.36 14.11
CA HIS A 535 23.54 3.43 15.46
C HIS A 535 22.04 3.15 15.47
N PHE A 536 21.29 3.79 14.57
CA PHE A 536 19.85 3.57 14.44
C PHE A 536 19.53 2.11 14.09
N VAL A 537 20.16 1.53 13.06
CA VAL A 537 19.96 0.14 12.67
C VAL A 537 20.34 -0.81 13.84
N ARG A 538 21.49 -0.59 14.48
CA ARG A 538 21.93 -1.39 15.64
C ARG A 538 20.91 -1.36 16.79
N SER A 539 20.28 -0.22 17.02
CA SER A 539 19.23 -0.08 18.04
C SER A 539 18.00 -0.93 17.75
N LEU A 540 17.62 -1.03 16.45
CA LEU A 540 16.51 -1.86 15.99
C LEU A 540 16.85 -3.36 16.10
N LEU A 541 18.04 -3.76 15.67
CA LEU A 541 18.50 -5.14 15.79
C LEU A 541 18.54 -5.62 17.25
N LYS A 542 18.94 -4.76 18.19
CA LYS A 542 18.88 -5.03 19.64
C LYS A 542 17.45 -5.22 20.16
N LYS A 543 16.46 -4.60 19.51
CA LYS A 543 15.02 -4.77 19.82
C LYS A 543 14.38 -5.99 19.13
N GLY A 544 15.17 -6.85 18.49
CA GLY A 544 14.69 -8.07 17.85
C GLY A 544 14.25 -7.94 16.40
N HIS A 545 14.47 -6.79 15.75
CA HIS A 545 14.25 -6.66 14.31
C HIS A 545 15.31 -7.44 13.53
N HIS A 546 14.93 -7.96 12.36
CA HIS A 546 15.89 -8.54 11.42
C HIS A 546 16.51 -7.45 10.53
N PRO A 547 17.72 -7.64 10.00
CA PRO A 547 18.28 -6.75 8.98
C PRO A 547 17.33 -6.49 7.81
N SER A 548 16.59 -7.51 7.37
CA SER A 548 15.58 -7.40 6.28
C SER A 548 14.39 -6.48 6.60
N ASP A 549 14.15 -6.16 7.86
CA ASP A 549 13.06 -5.26 8.28
C ASP A 549 13.40 -3.78 8.11
N VAL A 550 14.69 -3.46 7.88
CA VAL A 550 15.19 -2.08 7.83
C VAL A 550 15.79 -1.80 6.46
N ALA A 551 15.21 -0.86 5.70
CA ALA A 551 15.73 -0.48 4.40
C ALA A 551 16.50 0.84 4.46
N ILE A 552 17.61 0.92 3.72
CA ILE A 552 18.33 2.17 3.47
C ILE A 552 18.07 2.60 2.03
N LEU A 553 17.43 3.76 1.88
CA LEU A 553 17.05 4.31 0.59
C LEU A 553 17.86 5.57 0.29
N GLU A 554 18.38 5.65 -0.93
CA GLU A 554 19.12 6.81 -1.44
C GLU A 554 18.42 7.36 -2.69
N ARG A 555 18.58 8.67 -2.97
CA ARG A 555 18.04 9.22 -4.23
C ARG A 555 18.72 8.61 -5.45
N ASN A 556 20.01 8.33 -5.36
CA ASN A 556 20.84 7.73 -6.40
C ASN A 556 20.97 6.21 -6.20
N ALA A 557 21.29 5.51 -7.29
CA ALA A 557 21.44 4.06 -7.28
C ALA A 557 22.83 3.57 -6.82
N HIS A 558 23.72 4.47 -6.42
CA HIS A 558 25.10 4.10 -6.09
C HIS A 558 25.27 3.38 -4.75
N LEU A 559 24.28 3.50 -3.85
CA LEU A 559 24.21 2.83 -2.53
C LEU A 559 25.51 3.01 -1.71
N ALA A 560 26.16 4.16 -1.83
CA ALA A 560 27.46 4.40 -1.21
C ALA A 560 27.36 4.42 0.33
N ILE A 561 26.35 5.09 0.86
CA ILE A 561 26.10 5.16 2.31
C ILE A 561 25.63 3.80 2.82
N ALA A 562 24.68 3.17 2.17
CA ALA A 562 24.14 1.85 2.57
C ALA A 562 25.25 0.78 2.64
N SER A 563 26.17 0.76 1.67
CA SER A 563 27.29 -0.20 1.64
C SER A 563 28.28 0.03 2.79
N ARG A 564 28.53 1.29 3.16
CA ARG A 564 29.40 1.64 4.29
C ARG A 564 28.75 1.27 5.64
N VAL A 565 27.45 1.56 5.80
CA VAL A 565 26.67 1.18 6.99
C VAL A 565 26.65 -0.34 7.17
N ALA A 566 26.40 -1.09 6.10
CA ALA A 566 26.39 -2.55 6.16
C ALA A 566 27.76 -3.10 6.61
N ARG A 567 28.85 -2.56 6.06
CA ARG A 567 30.23 -2.94 6.46
C ARG A 567 30.47 -2.67 7.95
N GLU A 568 30.06 -1.50 8.45
CA GLU A 568 30.20 -1.15 9.87
C GLU A 568 29.41 -2.07 10.81
N LEU A 569 28.28 -2.59 10.32
CA LEU A 569 27.43 -3.50 11.07
C LEU A 569 27.82 -4.99 10.89
N GLY A 570 28.79 -5.31 10.03
CA GLY A 570 29.12 -6.70 9.66
C GLY A 570 28.00 -7.40 8.89
N LEU A 571 27.18 -6.65 8.14
CA LEU A 571 26.06 -7.14 7.36
C LEU A 571 26.36 -7.09 5.85
N GLU A 572 25.64 -7.92 5.09
CA GLU A 572 25.62 -7.84 3.63
C GLU A 572 24.43 -7.01 3.15
N VAL A 573 24.66 -6.21 2.10
CA VAL A 573 23.60 -5.47 1.42
C VAL A 573 22.82 -6.40 0.49
N PHE A 574 21.51 -6.29 0.49
CA PHE A 574 20.65 -6.78 -0.58
C PHE A 574 20.22 -5.59 -1.44
N ASP A 575 20.78 -5.49 -2.65
CA ASP A 575 20.37 -4.45 -3.60
C ASP A 575 18.95 -4.76 -4.09
N LEU A 576 18.02 -3.82 -3.88
CA LEU A 576 16.62 -3.89 -4.35
C LEU A 576 16.49 -3.98 -5.89
N LYS A 577 17.61 -3.92 -6.63
CA LYS A 577 17.69 -4.29 -8.04
C LYS A 577 17.57 -5.79 -8.27
N GLN A 578 17.98 -6.59 -7.31
CA GLN A 578 17.92 -8.05 -7.39
C GLN A 578 16.47 -8.53 -7.32
N GLN A 579 16.20 -9.64 -8.00
CA GLN A 579 14.89 -10.30 -7.94
C GLN A 579 14.83 -11.24 -6.74
N GLY A 580 13.63 -11.45 -6.22
CA GLY A 580 13.37 -12.38 -5.13
C GLY A 580 13.17 -11.71 -3.76
N ASN A 581 12.90 -12.53 -2.76
CA ASN A 581 12.67 -12.08 -1.39
C ASN A 581 14.00 -11.65 -0.74
N VAL A 582 13.93 -10.60 0.07
CA VAL A 582 15.08 -10.13 0.86
C VAL A 582 15.44 -11.21 1.90
N PRO A 583 16.66 -11.75 1.89
CA PRO A 583 17.11 -12.70 2.91
C PRO A 583 17.11 -12.04 4.29
N ARG A 584 16.69 -12.78 5.33
CA ARG A 584 16.53 -12.22 6.70
C ARG A 584 17.78 -11.59 7.28
N ASN A 585 18.95 -12.11 6.92
CA ASN A 585 20.25 -11.65 7.41
C ASN A 585 20.90 -10.54 6.56
N ARG A 586 20.23 -10.04 5.51
CA ARG A 586 20.73 -8.98 4.65
C ARG A 586 19.98 -7.68 4.85
N LEU A 587 20.70 -6.57 4.66
CA LEU A 587 20.18 -5.22 4.77
C LEU A 587 19.68 -4.73 3.39
N PRO A 588 18.36 -4.54 3.19
CA PRO A 588 17.82 -4.00 1.93
C PRO A 588 18.35 -2.60 1.68
N ALA A 589 18.83 -2.36 0.46
CA ALA A 589 19.21 -1.02 0.05
C ALA A 589 18.86 -0.78 -1.42
N GLY A 590 18.47 0.45 -1.73
CA GLY A 590 18.08 0.79 -3.09
C GLY A 590 17.83 2.27 -3.30
N SER A 591 17.55 2.64 -4.55
CA SER A 591 17.06 3.99 -4.82
C SER A 591 15.59 4.12 -4.40
N LEU A 592 15.15 5.37 -4.14
CA LEU A 592 13.74 5.68 -3.85
C LEU A 592 12.77 5.10 -4.89
N HIS A 593 13.16 5.07 -6.17
CA HIS A 593 12.34 4.47 -7.25
C HIS A 593 12.13 2.97 -7.06
N ARG A 594 13.16 2.25 -6.60
CA ARG A 594 13.12 0.80 -6.44
C ARG A 594 12.38 0.36 -5.20
N ALA A 595 12.20 1.26 -4.24
CA ALA A 595 11.42 1.01 -3.04
C ALA A 595 9.91 0.99 -3.32
N LYS A 596 9.46 1.43 -4.50
CA LYS A 596 8.04 1.43 -4.85
C LYS A 596 7.45 0.03 -4.81
N GLY A 597 6.28 -0.11 -4.18
CA GLY A 597 5.60 -1.39 -3.98
C GLY A 597 6.20 -2.27 -2.87
N LEU A 598 7.36 -1.88 -2.29
CA LEU A 598 7.95 -2.58 -1.15
C LEU A 598 7.56 -1.92 0.17
N GLU A 599 7.83 -2.59 1.29
CA GLU A 599 7.50 -2.13 2.63
C GLU A 599 8.48 -2.70 3.64
N PHE A 600 8.81 -1.86 4.63
CA PHE A 600 9.76 -2.22 5.67
C PHE A 600 9.25 -1.71 7.03
N ARG A 601 9.60 -2.37 8.11
CA ARG A 601 9.25 -1.90 9.46
C ARG A 601 9.91 -0.56 9.76
N ALA A 602 11.17 -0.39 9.34
CA ALA A 602 11.86 0.87 9.44
C ALA A 602 12.51 1.26 8.10
N VAL A 603 12.54 2.54 7.82
CA VAL A 603 13.22 3.08 6.63
C VAL A 603 14.19 4.17 7.05
N VAL A 604 15.35 4.14 6.44
CA VAL A 604 16.32 5.23 6.44
C VAL A 604 16.35 5.86 5.06
N ILE A 605 16.13 7.17 4.97
CA ILE A 605 16.37 7.94 3.73
C ILE A 605 17.70 8.67 3.93
N ALA A 606 18.74 8.19 3.26
CA ALA A 606 20.07 8.75 3.39
C ALA A 606 20.30 9.88 2.37
N SER A 607 21.13 10.85 2.78
CA SER A 607 21.57 11.95 1.92
C SER A 607 20.45 12.84 1.38
N ALA A 608 19.42 13.12 2.19
CA ALA A 608 18.27 13.96 1.81
C ALA A 608 18.57 15.48 1.91
N GLY A 609 19.76 15.91 1.53
CA GLY A 609 20.16 17.31 1.49
C GLY A 609 19.78 18.00 0.17
N LYS A 610 19.84 19.34 0.16
CA LYS A 610 19.55 20.21 -0.99
C LYS A 610 20.32 19.81 -2.27
N ASN A 611 21.54 19.27 -2.12
CA ASN A 611 22.39 18.87 -3.23
C ASN A 611 22.05 17.48 -3.79
N HIS A 612 21.09 16.76 -3.19
CA HIS A 612 20.70 15.41 -3.58
C HIS A 612 19.21 15.31 -3.87
N LEU A 613 18.38 16.18 -3.26
CA LEU A 613 16.93 16.10 -3.41
C LEU A 613 16.31 17.52 -3.37
N PRO A 614 15.71 18.04 -4.49
CA PRO A 614 15.59 17.39 -5.80
C PRO A 614 16.94 17.15 -6.45
N LEU A 615 17.02 16.16 -7.36
CA LEU A 615 18.26 15.80 -8.04
C LEU A 615 18.74 16.96 -8.96
N PRO A 616 19.93 17.57 -8.71
CA PRO A 616 20.36 18.76 -9.45
C PRO A 616 20.50 18.52 -10.97
N VAL A 617 20.93 17.34 -11.39
CA VAL A 617 21.05 17.00 -12.80
C VAL A 617 19.67 17.03 -13.48
N ALA A 618 18.65 16.39 -12.87
CA ALA A 618 17.28 16.42 -13.40
C ALA A 618 16.73 17.85 -13.48
N MET A 619 17.04 18.70 -12.49
CA MET A 619 16.61 20.10 -12.48
C MET A 619 17.31 20.96 -13.56
N LYS A 620 18.56 20.61 -13.93
CA LYS A 620 19.30 21.27 -15.02
C LYS A 620 18.82 20.87 -16.42
N GLU A 621 18.30 19.66 -16.55
CA GLU A 621 17.76 19.14 -17.82
C GLU A 621 16.39 19.74 -18.18
N ALA A 622 15.77 20.51 -17.28
CA ALA A 622 14.50 21.19 -17.51
C ALA A 622 14.60 22.20 -18.67
N GLN A 623 13.71 22.07 -19.65
CA GLN A 623 13.70 22.88 -20.87
C GLN A 623 13.09 24.28 -20.62
N ASP A 624 12.15 24.37 -19.67
CA ASP A 624 11.46 25.61 -19.31
C ASP A 624 10.99 25.55 -17.84
N GLU A 625 10.33 26.61 -17.36
CA GLU A 625 9.84 26.68 -15.97
C GLU A 625 8.73 25.68 -15.69
N ALA A 626 7.87 25.39 -16.66
CA ALA A 626 6.81 24.37 -16.52
C ALA A 626 7.43 22.97 -16.38
N ASP A 627 8.45 22.65 -17.16
CA ASP A 627 9.19 21.40 -17.06
C ASP A 627 9.94 21.31 -15.74
N ARG A 628 10.54 22.41 -15.27
CA ARG A 628 11.23 22.49 -13.98
C ARG A 628 10.27 22.23 -12.81
N ASN A 629 9.09 22.84 -12.82
CA ASN A 629 8.07 22.61 -11.80
C ASN A 629 7.59 21.17 -11.81
N ARG A 630 7.37 20.59 -12.98
CA ARG A 630 7.00 19.20 -13.14
C ARG A 630 8.06 18.25 -12.59
N ILE A 631 9.34 18.47 -12.88
CA ILE A 631 10.46 17.68 -12.35
C ILE A 631 10.49 17.80 -10.81
N ARG A 632 10.31 19.00 -10.28
CA ARG A 632 10.25 19.25 -8.84
C ARG A 632 9.13 18.45 -8.17
N ASP A 633 7.94 18.41 -8.78
CA ASP A 633 6.80 17.64 -8.27
C ASP A 633 7.06 16.13 -8.31
N LEU A 634 7.69 15.63 -9.37
CA LEU A 634 8.10 14.22 -9.46
C LEU A 634 9.12 13.84 -8.37
N GLU A 635 10.10 14.71 -8.10
CA GLU A 635 11.08 14.51 -7.02
C GLU A 635 10.43 14.51 -5.64
N ARG A 636 9.42 15.37 -5.44
CA ARG A 636 8.63 15.42 -4.21
C ARG A 636 7.80 14.14 -4.02
N GLN A 637 7.13 13.69 -5.07
CA GLN A 637 6.39 12.41 -5.07
C GLN A 637 7.30 11.22 -4.82
N LEU A 638 8.52 11.24 -5.34
CA LEU A 638 9.50 10.20 -5.10
C LEU A 638 9.94 10.13 -3.63
N LEU A 639 10.15 11.28 -2.99
CA LEU A 639 10.39 11.37 -1.55
C LEU A 639 9.20 10.80 -0.75
N TYR A 640 7.99 11.20 -1.11
CA TYR A 640 6.76 10.67 -0.51
C TYR A 640 6.66 9.14 -0.60
N VAL A 641 6.98 8.57 -1.78
CA VAL A 641 7.06 7.11 -1.93
C VAL A 641 8.05 6.53 -0.94
N GLY A 642 9.26 7.09 -0.81
CA GLY A 642 10.28 6.60 0.12
C GLY A 642 9.82 6.64 1.58
N ILE A 643 9.24 7.77 2.03
CA ILE A 643 8.71 7.95 3.38
C ILE A 643 7.64 6.91 3.69
N THR A 644 6.69 6.72 2.77
CA THR A 644 5.55 5.82 2.95
C THR A 644 5.90 4.32 2.82
N ARG A 645 7.17 3.99 2.60
CA ARG A 645 7.67 2.61 2.72
C ARG A 645 7.90 2.21 4.17
N ALA A 646 8.06 3.17 5.07
CA ALA A 646 8.20 2.95 6.50
C ALA A 646 6.83 2.65 7.12
N ARG A 647 6.79 1.62 7.96
CA ARG A 647 5.59 1.24 8.70
C ARG A 647 5.59 1.80 10.11
N GLU A 648 6.72 1.66 10.80
CA GLU A 648 6.84 1.90 12.24
C GLU A 648 7.83 3.02 12.56
N GLN A 649 8.96 3.11 11.85
CA GLN A 649 10.02 4.07 12.15
C GLN A 649 10.64 4.64 10.88
N LEU A 650 10.93 5.94 10.91
CA LEU A 650 11.57 6.67 9.82
C LEU A 650 12.73 7.51 10.34
N LEU A 651 13.90 7.33 9.74
CA LEU A 651 15.06 8.19 9.92
C LEU A 651 15.41 8.82 8.56
N ILE A 652 15.62 10.12 8.55
CA ILE A 652 16.13 10.85 7.38
C ILE A 652 17.44 11.52 7.80
N THR A 653 18.48 11.35 7.00
CA THR A 653 19.78 11.99 7.25
C THR A 653 20.19 12.89 6.10
N HIS A 654 20.86 13.98 6.41
CA HIS A 654 21.39 14.89 5.40
C HIS A 654 22.71 15.52 5.85
N THR A 655 23.52 15.91 4.88
CA THR A 655 24.72 16.75 5.08
C THR A 655 24.45 18.16 4.54
N GLY A 656 24.95 19.19 5.22
CA GLY A 656 24.70 20.58 4.84
C GLY A 656 23.21 20.99 4.95
N GLN A 657 22.73 21.79 4.01
CA GLN A 657 21.32 22.23 4.00
C GLN A 657 20.37 21.08 3.71
N VAL A 658 19.28 20.98 4.47
CA VAL A 658 18.21 20.01 4.23
C VAL A 658 17.52 20.26 2.89
N SER A 659 16.91 19.20 2.32
CA SER A 659 16.07 19.34 1.13
C SER A 659 14.96 20.38 1.34
N PRO A 660 14.64 21.20 0.32
CA PRO A 660 13.50 22.12 0.38
C PRO A 660 12.17 21.44 0.70
N PHE A 661 12.05 20.14 0.40
CA PHE A 661 10.85 19.36 0.68
C PHE A 661 10.68 18.98 2.16
N LEU A 662 11.74 19.14 2.96
CA LEU A 662 11.80 18.77 4.37
C LEU A 662 12.05 19.98 5.28
N SER A 663 11.94 21.20 4.77
CA SER A 663 12.19 22.43 5.53
C SER A 663 11.27 22.58 6.74
N PHE A 664 10.07 22.01 6.72
CA PHE A 664 9.13 22.02 7.85
C PHE A 664 9.60 21.18 9.05
N ALA A 665 10.48 20.20 8.83
CA ALA A 665 10.93 19.24 9.85
C ALA A 665 12.22 19.68 10.59
N VAL A 666 12.83 20.77 10.17
CA VAL A 666 14.01 21.35 10.82
C VAL A 666 13.56 22.66 11.45
N ALA A 667 13.60 22.74 12.79
CA ALA A 667 13.30 24.00 13.48
C ALA A 667 14.24 25.12 12.98
N PRO A 668 13.75 26.39 12.89
CA PRO A 668 14.57 27.52 12.47
C PRO A 668 15.75 27.78 13.40
#